data_9b535fe061a71856fae2bfe58ec041c5
#
_entry.id   9b535fe061a71856fae2bfe58ec041c5
#
_cell.length_a   1.000
_cell.length_b   1.000
_cell.length_c   1.000
_cell.angle_alpha   90.00
_cell.angle_beta   90.00
_cell.angle_gamma   90.00
#
_symmetry.space_group_name_H-M   'P 1'
#
loop_
_entity.id
_entity.type
_entity.pdbx_description
1 polymer ?
#
loop_
_entity_poly.entity_id
_entity_poly.type
_entity_poly.pdbx_seq_one_letter_code
_entity_poly.pdbx_strand_id
1 'polypeptide(L)'
;MIYYLRIFLIVFSSSLSFTFGIFGQGGSYTYRQVAVLDLTERNNEPDSSRTRSARHIMQVTGVPFVETSDFNFALQHKILFIAPRIKSTTFTDEEELALHEYVYNGGTVIASNCSAPDLYDMFGIIDYEVDDLTKRFIWNIYAESNYFDRINDDKEIFVSLGDTAVSNPIFDHKYYLPAAGAEVLANYENNFPALVKNEYGTGTTFLFGIDLKDVIVRNLLNKDDDAHRTYSNGFEPTTDTFIFFVMNVCRKHIPSNVRWHTCPSCDDAVFMLTHDIDSQTSVDTMDIFLEYEDNHHLNAMYNQTVRYIDDDWMSDFYTNNSYAKVHNVLVRNQRLASHSVGHFPDFDSVWTPMGSMGNTMANYTPYYLDVLGKSTGVSAYGECEVSKSILETDHGVQIKSFRAGHLCYHKRLPKVLEDLGYLYNSTFSANDILTNFPFYGTDGRTYDGYLSSVIEIPMTISDASATFPFSLDSYPSNVARWKMVTLKNVANNAPTVLLIHPNRTYKLVAEQNFFSQLPYGIRYMFLDDFGDYWRERINSRLYSDYNPADSTLGVYLVDFNPEKEYAVIIDNYTDTAHCKFYDGFGNRLYPCMTPGPFNEVRFCNFQYTNPNESYCSMPYTLGVEQISKKKIQLYPNPARDNFTFECSMDDLGKNIQLFDAVGKLVLNKKIERVSEKINISSFSPGIYSVRFNESTYKLIIH
;
A
#
# COMPACT_ATOMS: atom_id res chain seq x y z
N MET A 1 18.31 62.03 14.15
CA MET A 1 16.97 62.07 14.73
C MET A 1 15.97 61.58 13.70
N ILE A 2 15.86 60.28 13.50
CA ILE A 2 14.74 59.60 12.81
C ILE A 2 14.63 58.19 13.44
N TYR A 3 13.52 57.95 14.07
CA TYR A 3 13.20 56.71 14.77
C TYR A 3 12.85 55.61 13.76
N TYR A 4 13.52 54.45 13.83
CA TYR A 4 13.10 53.22 13.19
C TYR A 4 12.22 52.42 14.17
N LEU A 5 10.95 52.36 13.87
CA LEU A 5 9.98 51.49 14.54
C LEU A 5 10.10 50.10 13.93
N ARG A 6 10.67 49.14 14.67
CA ARG A 6 10.61 47.72 14.31
C ARG A 6 9.33 47.16 14.87
N ILE A 7 8.40 46.84 13.97
CA ILE A 7 7.23 46.04 14.29
C ILE A 7 7.66 44.58 14.35
N PHE A 8 7.66 44.01 15.55
CA PHE A 8 7.75 42.57 15.76
C PHE A 8 6.37 41.97 15.44
N LEU A 9 6.26 41.27 14.32
CA LEU A 9 5.12 40.37 14.09
C LEU A 9 5.38 39.08 14.87
N ILE A 10 4.76 38.97 16.04
CA ILE A 10 4.62 37.70 16.75
C ILE A 10 3.51 36.94 16.04
N VAL A 11 3.89 35.95 15.25
CA VAL A 11 2.93 34.97 14.72
C VAL A 11 2.56 34.04 15.87
N PHE A 12 1.47 34.36 16.56
CA PHE A 12 0.78 33.40 17.39
C PHE A 12 0.18 32.34 16.46
N SER A 13 0.76 31.15 16.43
CA SER A 13 0.08 29.96 15.98
C SER A 13 -0.97 29.60 17.05
N SER A 14 -2.09 30.29 17.02
CA SER A 14 -3.26 29.81 17.75
C SER A 14 -3.77 28.61 16.99
N SER A 15 -3.57 27.42 17.58
CA SER A 15 -4.40 26.26 17.31
C SER A 15 -5.85 26.64 17.63
N LEU A 16 -6.57 27.14 16.64
CA LEU A 16 -8.02 27.30 16.73
C LEU A 16 -8.60 25.89 16.75
N SER A 17 -8.84 25.38 17.95
CA SER A 17 -9.81 24.32 18.16
C SER A 17 -11.18 24.90 17.81
N PHE A 18 -11.61 24.72 16.57
CA PHE A 18 -13.01 24.93 16.21
C PHE A 18 -13.82 23.83 16.85
N THR A 19 -14.30 24.06 18.07
CA THR A 19 -15.46 23.35 18.58
C THR A 19 -16.66 23.78 17.75
N PHE A 20 -16.99 23.00 16.74
CA PHE A 20 -18.29 23.08 16.09
C PHE A 20 -19.33 22.59 17.10
N GLY A 21 -19.95 23.52 17.78
CA GLY A 21 -21.19 23.26 18.50
C GLY A 21 -22.28 22.98 17.48
N ILE A 22 -22.47 21.73 17.09
CA ILE A 22 -23.65 21.28 16.38
C ILE A 22 -24.49 20.45 17.33
N PHE A 23 -25.56 21.06 17.78
CA PHE A 23 -26.86 20.55 18.18
C PHE A 23 -26.99 19.06 18.46
N GLY A 24 -27.27 18.73 19.71
CA GLY A 24 -27.83 17.46 20.11
C GLY A 24 -27.22 16.95 21.40
N GLN A 25 -27.94 17.10 22.51
CA GLN A 25 -27.67 16.41 23.74
C GLN A 25 -27.78 14.90 23.52
N GLY A 26 -26.63 14.20 23.52
CA GLY A 26 -26.56 12.75 23.48
C GLY A 26 -25.16 12.31 23.14
N GLY A 27 -24.39 11.89 24.12
CA GLY A 27 -23.14 11.12 24.04
C GLY A 27 -22.06 11.72 23.12
N SER A 28 -21.03 12.30 23.69
CA SER A 28 -19.87 12.76 22.93
C SER A 28 -19.12 11.56 22.34
N TYR A 29 -19.45 11.18 21.11
CA TYR A 29 -18.57 10.31 20.34
C TYR A 29 -17.39 11.17 19.84
N THR A 30 -16.18 10.76 20.15
CA THR A 30 -14.97 11.37 19.62
C THR A 30 -14.97 11.17 18.10
N TYR A 31 -14.79 12.24 17.35
CA TYR A 31 -14.79 12.24 15.87
C TYR A 31 -13.70 11.36 15.23
N ARG A 32 -12.67 11.03 15.98
CA ARG A 32 -11.60 10.10 15.60
C ARG A 32 -11.65 8.92 16.54
N GLN A 33 -11.56 7.73 15.97
CA GLN A 33 -11.69 6.49 16.73
C GLN A 33 -10.34 5.94 17.21
N VAL A 34 -9.23 6.44 16.66
CA VAL A 34 -7.87 5.97 16.95
C VAL A 34 -6.99 7.12 17.41
N ALA A 35 -6.30 6.96 18.53
CA ALA A 35 -5.19 7.80 18.94
C ALA A 35 -3.86 7.05 18.81
N VAL A 36 -2.90 7.66 18.12
CA VAL A 36 -1.49 7.25 18.17
C VAL A 36 -0.84 8.06 19.28
N LEU A 37 -0.48 7.39 20.38
CA LEU A 37 0.13 8.00 21.54
C LEU A 37 1.65 8.03 21.39
N ASP A 38 2.19 9.23 21.25
CA ASP A 38 3.63 9.50 21.18
C ASP A 38 4.19 9.90 22.55
N LEU A 39 4.94 9.00 23.17
CA LEU A 39 5.67 9.24 24.42
C LEU A 39 7.19 9.16 24.23
N THR A 40 7.67 9.38 23.02
CA THR A 40 9.08 9.27 22.64
C THR A 40 9.98 10.12 23.53
N GLU A 41 9.58 11.35 23.84
CA GLU A 41 10.32 12.26 24.73
C GLU A 41 10.46 11.71 26.16
N ARG A 42 9.41 11.05 26.70
CA ARG A 42 9.45 10.48 28.06
C ARG A 42 10.44 9.31 28.16
N ASN A 43 10.59 8.55 27.11
CA ASN A 43 11.50 7.41 27.04
C ASN A 43 12.96 7.79 26.75
N ASN A 44 13.28 9.07 26.55
CA ASN A 44 14.57 9.56 26.04
C ASN A 44 14.98 8.83 24.73
N GLU A 45 14.02 8.59 23.86
CA GLU A 45 14.25 7.97 22.56
C GLU A 45 14.51 9.09 21.52
N PRO A 46 15.73 9.16 20.94
CA PRO A 46 16.10 10.30 20.10
C PRO A 46 15.43 10.26 18.72
N ASP A 47 14.90 9.12 18.30
CA ASP A 47 14.28 8.95 17.01
C ASP A 47 12.74 8.79 17.11
N SER A 48 12.04 9.39 16.16
CA SER A 48 10.58 9.31 16.03
C SER A 48 10.12 8.12 15.18
N SER A 49 10.98 7.16 14.88
CA SER A 49 10.70 6.07 13.94
C SER A 49 9.54 5.18 14.39
N ARG A 50 9.31 5.02 15.70
CA ARG A 50 8.17 4.27 16.23
C ARG A 50 6.85 4.99 15.97
N THR A 51 6.79 6.29 16.26
CA THR A 51 5.63 7.12 15.94
C THR A 51 5.40 7.18 14.43
N ARG A 52 6.48 7.27 13.62
CA ARG A 52 6.40 7.20 12.15
C ARG A 52 5.84 5.87 11.68
N SER A 53 6.20 4.74 12.31
CA SER A 53 5.66 3.44 11.92
C SER A 53 4.15 3.36 12.20
N ALA A 54 3.70 3.77 13.38
CA ALA A 54 2.29 3.83 13.70
C ALA A 54 1.52 4.79 12.79
N ARG A 55 2.07 5.97 12.50
CA ARG A 55 1.51 6.94 11.56
C ARG A 55 1.38 6.35 10.16
N HIS A 56 2.44 5.69 9.64
CA HIS A 56 2.41 5.07 8.31
C HIS A 56 1.34 3.96 8.25
N ILE A 57 1.28 3.09 9.25
CA ILE A 57 0.22 2.08 9.34
C ILE A 57 -1.16 2.75 9.23
N MET A 58 -1.43 3.76 10.04
CA MET A 58 -2.73 4.44 10.03
C MET A 58 -3.01 5.17 8.71
N GLN A 59 -1.99 5.78 8.10
CA GLN A 59 -2.12 6.42 6.79
C GLN A 59 -2.49 5.41 5.70
N VAL A 60 -1.89 4.23 5.68
CA VAL A 60 -2.21 3.19 4.68
C VAL A 60 -3.59 2.58 4.95
N THR A 61 -3.94 2.28 6.20
CA THR A 61 -5.28 1.76 6.53
C THR A 61 -6.40 2.72 6.12
N GLY A 62 -6.12 4.02 6.09
CA GLY A 62 -7.08 5.08 5.81
C GLY A 62 -8.06 5.37 6.95
N VAL A 63 -7.91 4.70 8.09
CA VAL A 63 -8.72 4.96 9.28
C VAL A 63 -8.34 6.31 9.88
N PRO A 64 -9.30 7.21 10.14
CA PRO A 64 -9.02 8.50 10.75
C PRO A 64 -8.39 8.36 12.14
N PHE A 65 -7.28 9.04 12.36
CA PHE A 65 -6.56 8.99 13.63
C PHE A 65 -6.08 10.38 14.06
N VAL A 66 -5.70 10.49 15.32
CA VAL A 66 -4.97 11.63 15.86
C VAL A 66 -3.65 11.15 16.46
N GLU A 67 -2.61 11.94 16.25
CA GLU A 67 -1.32 11.76 16.92
C GLU A 67 -1.23 12.76 18.06
N THR A 68 -0.89 12.28 19.26
CA THR A 68 -0.87 13.12 20.48
C THR A 68 0.12 12.59 21.50
N SER A 69 0.73 13.50 22.26
CA SER A 69 1.48 13.18 23.50
C SER A 69 0.65 13.37 24.77
N ASP A 70 -0.58 13.86 24.66
CA ASP A 70 -1.51 13.99 25.78
C ASP A 70 -2.19 12.64 26.05
N PHE A 71 -1.75 11.99 27.13
CA PHE A 71 -2.24 10.69 27.54
C PHE A 71 -3.76 10.69 27.83
N ASN A 72 -4.25 11.69 28.58
CA ASN A 72 -5.67 11.76 28.93
C ASN A 72 -6.56 12.01 27.72
N PHE A 73 -6.08 12.79 26.75
CA PHE A 73 -6.78 12.98 25.50
C PHE A 73 -6.78 11.70 24.67
N ALA A 74 -5.67 10.95 24.64
CA ALA A 74 -5.58 9.68 23.92
C ALA A 74 -6.59 8.64 24.44
N LEU A 75 -6.82 8.56 25.75
CA LEU A 75 -7.80 7.65 26.37
C LEU A 75 -9.27 7.94 26.02
N GLN A 76 -9.57 9.08 25.38
CA GLN A 76 -10.92 9.39 24.90
C GLN A 76 -11.28 8.68 23.59
N HIS A 77 -10.35 7.93 22.99
CA HIS A 77 -10.53 7.26 21.72
C HIS A 77 -10.84 5.76 21.91
N LYS A 78 -11.47 5.13 20.94
CA LYS A 78 -11.84 3.71 21.01
C LYS A 78 -10.62 2.78 20.95
N ILE A 79 -9.62 3.17 20.14
CA ILE A 79 -8.36 2.43 20.01
C ILE A 79 -7.21 3.35 20.38
N LEU A 80 -6.35 2.87 21.25
CA LEU A 80 -5.09 3.49 21.62
C LEU A 80 -3.94 2.70 21.00
N PHE A 81 -3.21 3.32 20.09
CA PHE A 81 -1.99 2.78 19.52
C PHE A 81 -0.79 3.41 20.24
N ILE A 82 -0.17 2.68 21.16
CA ILE A 82 1.01 3.13 21.90
C ILE A 82 2.23 2.94 21.04
N ALA A 83 2.76 4.05 20.48
CA ALA A 83 3.86 4.00 19.51
C ALA A 83 5.22 3.63 20.13
N PRO A 84 5.66 4.18 21.30
CA PRO A 84 6.95 3.84 21.88
C PRO A 84 6.97 2.46 22.52
N ARG A 85 8.17 1.97 22.83
CA ARG A 85 8.35 0.82 23.73
C ARG A 85 7.81 1.15 25.11
N ILE A 86 7.15 0.20 25.74
CA ILE A 86 6.64 0.36 27.11
C ILE A 86 7.69 -0.16 28.09
N LYS A 87 8.26 0.76 28.87
CA LYS A 87 9.19 0.50 29.99
C LYS A 87 8.49 0.84 31.29
N SER A 88 8.99 0.36 32.42
CA SER A 88 8.47 0.70 33.75
C SER A 88 8.46 2.22 34.07
N THR A 89 9.14 3.02 33.26
CA THR A 89 9.17 4.48 33.42
C THR A 89 8.35 5.24 32.39
N THR A 90 7.64 4.52 31.50
CA THR A 90 6.88 5.16 30.41
C THR A 90 5.63 5.87 30.93
N PHE A 91 4.98 5.28 31.93
CA PHE A 91 3.78 5.81 32.57
C PHE A 91 4.05 6.10 34.04
N THR A 92 3.27 7.00 34.63
CA THR A 92 3.18 7.16 36.09
C THR A 92 2.20 6.13 36.65
N ASP A 93 2.23 5.88 37.99
CA ASP A 93 1.30 4.94 38.64
C ASP A 93 -0.16 5.32 38.38
N GLU A 94 -0.49 6.62 38.31
CA GLU A 94 -1.83 7.11 37.99
C GLU A 94 -2.20 6.86 36.54
N GLU A 95 -1.25 7.00 35.62
CA GLU A 95 -1.47 6.73 34.19
C GLU A 95 -1.62 5.22 33.92
N GLU A 96 -0.85 4.37 34.61
CA GLU A 96 -1.01 2.91 34.54
C GLU A 96 -2.41 2.49 35.02
N LEU A 97 -2.86 3.01 36.17
CA LEU A 97 -4.21 2.76 36.66
C LEU A 97 -5.28 3.22 35.64
N ALA A 98 -5.13 4.41 35.07
CA ALA A 98 -6.06 4.94 34.09
C ALA A 98 -6.06 4.10 32.77
N LEU A 99 -4.91 3.55 32.39
CA LEU A 99 -4.80 2.64 31.24
C LEU A 99 -5.52 1.31 31.51
N HIS A 100 -5.36 0.74 32.70
CA HIS A 100 -6.11 -0.44 33.15
C HIS A 100 -7.63 -0.17 33.13
N GLU A 101 -8.07 0.95 33.66
CA GLU A 101 -9.50 1.33 33.66
C GLU A 101 -10.02 1.52 32.22
N TYR A 102 -9.24 2.15 31.36
CA TYR A 102 -9.60 2.35 29.95
C TYR A 102 -9.85 1.03 29.25
N VAL A 103 -8.93 0.06 29.37
CA VAL A 103 -9.10 -1.25 28.74
C VAL A 103 -10.25 -2.01 29.40
N TYR A 104 -10.29 -2.04 30.75
CA TYR A 104 -11.35 -2.76 31.48
C TYR A 104 -12.76 -2.31 31.07
N ASN A 105 -12.93 -1.03 30.76
CA ASN A 105 -14.20 -0.43 30.32
C ASN A 105 -14.44 -0.49 28.80
N GLY A 106 -13.66 -1.26 28.05
CA GLY A 106 -13.93 -1.56 26.65
C GLY A 106 -13.03 -0.83 25.65
N GLY A 107 -11.96 -0.17 26.09
CA GLY A 107 -10.91 0.37 25.24
C GLY A 107 -10.11 -0.76 24.55
N THR A 108 -9.52 -0.45 23.41
CA THR A 108 -8.61 -1.37 22.70
C THR A 108 -7.21 -0.79 22.66
N VAL A 109 -6.19 -1.58 23.02
CA VAL A 109 -4.79 -1.14 22.99
C VAL A 109 -3.99 -1.97 21.99
N ILE A 110 -3.23 -1.29 21.15
CA ILE A 110 -2.19 -1.88 20.29
C ILE A 110 -0.85 -1.36 20.79
N ALA A 111 0.07 -2.25 21.14
CA ALA A 111 1.39 -1.89 21.65
C ALA A 111 2.47 -2.86 21.14
N SER A 112 3.71 -2.45 21.26
CA SER A 112 4.85 -3.30 20.97
C SER A 112 5.90 -3.19 22.08
N ASN A 113 6.61 -4.29 22.31
CA ASN A 113 7.83 -4.33 23.09
C ASN A 113 7.66 -3.84 24.56
N CYS A 114 6.67 -4.40 25.30
CA CYS A 114 6.42 -4.08 26.70
C CYS A 114 7.42 -4.79 27.63
N SER A 115 7.94 -4.05 28.62
CA SER A 115 8.76 -4.54 29.72
C SER A 115 8.39 -3.92 31.08
N ALA A 116 7.14 -3.43 31.22
CA ALA A 116 6.57 -2.89 32.44
C ALA A 116 5.75 -3.97 33.15
N PRO A 117 6.22 -4.57 34.27
CA PRO A 117 5.52 -5.68 34.95
C PRO A 117 4.11 -5.34 35.42
N ASP A 118 3.87 -4.08 35.80
CA ASP A 118 2.58 -3.61 36.30
C ASP A 118 1.47 -3.63 35.22
N LEU A 119 1.84 -3.77 33.94
CA LEU A 119 0.91 -3.89 32.79
C LEU A 119 0.77 -5.33 32.26
N TYR A 120 1.48 -6.30 32.84
CA TYR A 120 1.51 -7.66 32.29
C TYR A 120 0.14 -8.34 32.33
N ASP A 121 -0.62 -8.18 33.40
CA ASP A 121 -1.95 -8.77 33.55
C ASP A 121 -2.92 -8.19 32.49
N MET A 122 -2.85 -6.90 32.24
CA MET A 122 -3.64 -6.24 31.19
C MET A 122 -3.30 -6.77 29.80
N PHE A 123 -2.01 -7.00 29.51
CA PHE A 123 -1.57 -7.56 28.24
C PHE A 123 -1.70 -9.10 28.15
N GLY A 124 -2.06 -9.77 29.26
CA GLY A 124 -2.21 -11.22 29.29
C GLY A 124 -0.89 -11.97 29.17
N ILE A 125 0.17 -11.45 29.76
CA ILE A 125 1.49 -12.08 29.81
C ILE A 125 1.96 -12.28 31.26
N ILE A 126 2.85 -13.25 31.46
CA ILE A 126 3.46 -13.52 32.77
C ILE A 126 4.88 -12.93 32.83
N ASP A 127 5.61 -13.06 31.71
CA ASP A 127 7.01 -12.63 31.59
C ASP A 127 7.37 -12.54 30.11
N TYR A 128 8.61 -12.11 29.81
CA TYR A 128 9.18 -12.14 28.45
C TYR A 128 10.63 -12.58 28.48
N GLU A 129 11.09 -13.09 27.34
CA GLU A 129 12.51 -13.25 27.07
C GLU A 129 12.89 -12.54 25.76
N VAL A 130 14.18 -12.28 25.57
CA VAL A 130 14.72 -11.64 24.37
C VAL A 130 15.33 -12.73 23.50
N ASP A 131 14.96 -12.74 22.22
CA ASP A 131 15.54 -13.58 21.19
C ASP A 131 15.94 -12.73 20.00
N ASP A 132 17.20 -12.78 19.60
CA ASP A 132 17.79 -12.08 18.47
C ASP A 132 18.12 -13.03 17.28
N LEU A 133 17.74 -14.30 17.36
CA LEU A 133 18.11 -15.34 16.40
C LEU A 133 17.01 -15.68 15.40
N THR A 134 15.75 -15.40 15.71
CA THR A 134 14.62 -15.72 14.84
C THR A 134 14.54 -14.79 13.64
N LYS A 135 14.24 -15.38 12.47
CA LYS A 135 14.21 -14.71 11.17
C LYS A 135 12.83 -14.69 10.53
N ARG A 136 11.83 -15.23 11.19
CA ARG A 136 10.46 -15.30 10.67
C ARG A 136 9.43 -14.97 11.75
N PHE A 137 8.40 -14.26 11.31
CA PHE A 137 7.17 -14.00 12.06
C PHE A 137 6.04 -14.74 11.35
N ILE A 138 5.30 -15.57 12.07
CA ILE A 138 4.31 -16.48 11.50
C ILE A 138 2.94 -16.15 12.08
N TRP A 139 2.04 -15.69 11.25
CA TRP A 139 0.66 -15.40 11.64
C TRP A 139 -0.12 -16.68 11.92
N ASN A 140 -0.83 -16.74 13.05
CA ASN A 140 -1.70 -17.86 13.40
C ASN A 140 -3.09 -17.63 12.82
N ILE A 141 -3.23 -17.75 11.50
CA ILE A 141 -4.47 -17.48 10.76
C ILE A 141 -5.64 -18.41 11.13
N TYR A 142 -5.38 -19.49 11.90
CA TYR A 142 -6.38 -20.42 12.40
C TYR A 142 -6.92 -20.06 13.78
N ALA A 143 -6.35 -19.06 14.44
CA ALA A 143 -6.86 -18.47 15.66
C ALA A 143 -8.21 -17.75 15.36
N GLU A 144 -8.38 -16.54 15.69
CA GLU A 144 -9.59 -15.78 15.39
C GLU A 144 -9.58 -15.21 13.97
N SER A 145 -10.32 -15.78 13.02
CA SER A 145 -10.20 -15.53 11.58
C SER A 145 -10.40 -14.07 11.15
N ASN A 146 -11.18 -13.28 11.91
CA ASN A 146 -11.52 -11.90 11.53
C ASN A 146 -10.36 -10.90 11.62
N TYR A 147 -9.23 -11.27 12.24
CA TYR A 147 -8.02 -10.44 12.26
C TYR A 147 -7.09 -10.68 11.08
N PHE A 148 -7.37 -11.71 10.25
CA PHE A 148 -6.47 -12.17 9.19
C PHE A 148 -7.04 -12.01 7.78
N ASP A 149 -8.11 -11.25 7.64
CA ASP A 149 -8.60 -10.89 6.30
C ASP A 149 -7.47 -10.22 5.50
N ARG A 150 -7.30 -10.61 4.25
CA ARG A 150 -6.19 -10.28 3.35
C ARG A 150 -4.84 -10.94 3.68
N ILE A 151 -4.72 -11.75 4.75
CA ILE A 151 -3.51 -12.52 5.07
C ILE A 151 -3.78 -13.98 4.73
N ASN A 152 -3.58 -14.36 3.47
CA ASN A 152 -3.98 -15.67 2.95
C ASN A 152 -3.00 -16.31 1.96
N ASP A 153 -1.88 -15.65 1.66
CA ASP A 153 -0.77 -16.19 0.87
C ASP A 153 0.37 -16.62 1.80
N ASP A 154 1.17 -17.60 1.38
CA ASP A 154 2.32 -18.06 2.17
C ASP A 154 3.30 -16.91 2.49
N LYS A 155 3.49 -15.95 1.56
CA LYS A 155 4.34 -14.78 1.76
C LYS A 155 3.75 -13.76 2.74
N GLU A 156 2.44 -13.79 2.93
CA GLU A 156 1.76 -12.98 3.94
C GLU A 156 1.74 -13.66 5.29
N ILE A 157 1.62 -14.99 5.34
CA ILE A 157 1.55 -15.78 6.57
C ILE A 157 2.93 -15.97 7.19
N PHE A 158 3.94 -16.32 6.37
CA PHE A 158 5.32 -16.61 6.81
C PHE A 158 6.22 -15.41 6.49
N VAL A 159 6.15 -14.38 7.32
CA VAL A 159 6.84 -13.11 7.10
C VAL A 159 8.33 -13.26 7.42
N SER A 160 9.19 -12.92 6.45
CA SER A 160 10.64 -12.86 6.67
C SER A 160 11.03 -11.59 7.41
N LEU A 161 11.82 -11.73 8.48
CA LEU A 161 12.40 -10.64 9.24
C LEU A 161 13.87 -10.48 8.82
N GLY A 162 14.18 -9.41 8.11
CA GLY A 162 15.53 -9.18 7.61
C GLY A 162 15.98 -10.17 6.52
N ASP A 163 17.29 -10.25 6.30
CA ASP A 163 17.89 -11.21 5.38
C ASP A 163 18.07 -12.57 6.06
N THR A 164 17.42 -13.60 5.55
CA THR A 164 17.56 -14.96 6.06
C THR A 164 18.92 -15.59 5.78
N ALA A 165 19.73 -15.00 4.91
CA ALA A 165 21.09 -15.45 4.62
C ALA A 165 22.14 -14.92 5.61
N VAL A 166 21.83 -13.84 6.34
CA VAL A 166 22.74 -13.25 7.34
C VAL A 166 22.64 -14.02 8.66
N SER A 167 23.77 -14.29 9.29
CA SER A 167 23.84 -15.09 10.53
C SER A 167 23.29 -14.39 11.77
N ASN A 168 23.29 -13.05 11.78
CA ASN A 168 22.78 -12.24 12.89
C ASN A 168 21.61 -11.36 12.42
N PRO A 169 20.38 -11.66 12.80
CA PRO A 169 19.27 -10.74 12.59
C PRO A 169 19.51 -9.47 13.41
N ILE A 170 19.10 -8.35 12.85
CA ILE A 170 19.38 -7.01 13.40
C ILE A 170 18.24 -6.54 14.29
N PHE A 171 17.40 -7.44 14.78
CA PHE A 171 16.19 -7.13 15.52
C PHE A 171 16.27 -7.64 16.94
N ASP A 172 15.93 -6.80 17.90
CA ASP A 172 15.59 -7.22 19.27
C ASP A 172 14.14 -7.71 19.28
N HIS A 173 13.95 -9.02 19.39
CA HIS A 173 12.61 -9.58 19.57
C HIS A 173 12.39 -9.93 21.03
N LYS A 174 11.17 -9.71 21.48
CA LYS A 174 10.68 -10.34 22.69
C LYS A 174 9.73 -11.47 22.32
N TYR A 175 9.83 -12.58 23.00
CA TYR A 175 8.74 -13.52 23.04
C TYR A 175 8.12 -13.52 24.43
N TYR A 176 6.82 -13.62 24.47
CA TYR A 176 6.07 -13.51 25.71
C TYR A 176 5.64 -14.86 26.22
N LEU A 177 5.60 -15.01 27.54
CA LEU A 177 4.96 -16.13 28.21
C LEU A 177 3.49 -15.77 28.45
N PRO A 178 2.50 -16.30 27.68
CA PRO A 178 1.14 -15.89 27.79
C PRO A 178 0.52 -16.37 29.11
N ALA A 179 -0.31 -15.53 29.72
CA ALA A 179 -1.13 -15.89 30.86
C ALA A 179 -2.27 -16.83 30.46
N ALA A 180 -2.86 -17.53 31.41
CA ALA A 180 -4.01 -18.39 31.16
C ALA A 180 -5.19 -17.56 30.64
N GLY A 181 -5.70 -17.93 29.46
CA GLY A 181 -6.80 -17.23 28.77
C GLY A 181 -6.36 -16.23 27.69
N ALA A 182 -5.09 -15.83 27.65
CA ALA A 182 -4.57 -15.04 26.56
C ALA A 182 -4.40 -15.88 25.28
N GLU A 183 -4.58 -15.24 24.13
CA GLU A 183 -4.53 -15.88 22.82
C GLU A 183 -3.26 -15.49 22.05
N VAL A 184 -2.58 -16.46 21.45
CA VAL A 184 -1.37 -16.23 20.64
C VAL A 184 -1.80 -16.09 19.18
N LEU A 185 -1.66 -14.89 18.63
CA LEU A 185 -2.04 -14.58 17.25
C LEU A 185 -0.90 -14.69 16.25
N ALA A 186 0.35 -14.73 16.73
CA ALA A 186 1.52 -15.02 15.90
C ALA A 186 2.64 -15.63 16.72
N ASN A 187 3.48 -16.42 16.05
CA ASN A 187 4.68 -17.01 16.64
C ASN A 187 5.91 -16.63 15.81
N TYR A 188 7.07 -16.73 16.42
CA TYR A 188 8.33 -16.82 15.69
C TYR A 188 8.54 -18.26 15.16
N GLU A 189 9.52 -18.47 14.28
CA GLU A 189 9.78 -19.78 13.65
C GLU A 189 10.16 -20.89 14.66
N ASN A 190 10.63 -20.52 15.86
CA ASN A 190 10.89 -21.42 16.97
C ASN A 190 9.64 -21.76 17.82
N ASN A 191 8.45 -21.34 17.37
CA ASN A 191 7.15 -21.45 18.03
C ASN A 191 7.00 -20.61 19.31
N PHE A 192 7.88 -19.67 19.57
CA PHE A 192 7.69 -18.73 20.68
C PHE A 192 6.67 -17.63 20.32
N PRO A 193 5.80 -17.25 21.27
CA PRO A 193 4.76 -16.25 21.03
C PRO A 193 5.32 -14.88 20.66
N ALA A 194 4.93 -14.38 19.49
CA ALA A 194 5.37 -13.10 18.91
C ALA A 194 4.30 -12.01 18.98
N LEU A 195 3.02 -12.39 19.10
CA LEU A 195 1.89 -11.50 19.29
C LEU A 195 0.89 -12.16 20.23
N VAL A 196 0.58 -11.47 21.32
CA VAL A 196 -0.41 -11.90 22.32
C VAL A 196 -1.60 -10.95 22.27
N LYS A 197 -2.81 -11.54 22.22
CA LYS A 197 -4.09 -10.87 22.43
C LYS A 197 -4.64 -11.25 23.79
N ASN A 198 -5.19 -10.28 24.52
CA ASN A 198 -5.85 -10.52 25.78
C ASN A 198 -7.17 -9.76 25.87
N GLU A 199 -8.19 -10.41 26.40
CA GLU A 199 -9.44 -9.77 26.81
C GLU A 199 -9.30 -9.35 28.28
N TYR A 200 -9.42 -8.04 28.55
CA TYR A 200 -9.30 -7.48 29.90
C TYR A 200 -10.53 -6.65 30.25
N GLY A 201 -11.36 -7.16 31.13
CA GLY A 201 -12.70 -6.58 31.35
C GLY A 201 -13.58 -6.74 30.11
N THR A 202 -13.99 -5.62 29.52
CA THR A 202 -14.74 -5.59 28.24
C THR A 202 -13.90 -5.08 27.06
N GLY A 203 -12.63 -4.80 27.29
CA GLY A 203 -11.68 -4.33 26.28
C GLY A 203 -10.70 -5.41 25.84
N THR A 204 -9.84 -5.04 24.91
CA THR A 204 -8.91 -5.97 24.26
C THR A 204 -7.54 -5.33 24.11
N THR A 205 -6.48 -6.10 24.34
CA THR A 205 -5.10 -5.65 24.10
C THR A 205 -4.40 -6.54 23.05
N PHE A 206 -3.50 -5.93 22.30
CA PHE A 206 -2.62 -6.58 21.33
C PHE A 206 -1.19 -6.15 21.62
N LEU A 207 -0.34 -7.11 21.97
CA LEU A 207 1.05 -6.86 22.30
C LEU A 207 1.99 -7.59 21.36
N PHE A 208 2.69 -6.83 20.49
CA PHE A 208 3.72 -7.34 19.61
C PHE A 208 5.05 -7.50 20.36
N GLY A 209 5.71 -8.63 20.17
CA GLY A 209 7.07 -8.86 20.66
C GLY A 209 8.13 -8.19 19.79
N ILE A 210 7.84 -7.96 18.53
CA ILE A 210 8.69 -7.22 17.59
C ILE A 210 8.40 -5.72 17.69
N ASP A 211 9.45 -4.90 17.56
CA ASP A 211 9.27 -3.45 17.42
C ASP A 211 8.75 -3.13 16.02
N LEU A 212 7.57 -2.51 15.92
CA LEU A 212 6.95 -2.23 14.64
C LEU A 212 7.78 -1.29 13.75
N LYS A 213 8.69 -0.48 14.32
CA LYS A 213 9.63 0.30 13.51
C LYS A 213 10.53 -0.57 12.64
N ASP A 214 10.86 -1.77 13.11
CA ASP A 214 11.79 -2.66 12.44
C ASP A 214 11.15 -3.41 11.26
N VAL A 215 9.84 -3.55 11.24
CA VAL A 215 9.09 -4.16 10.13
C VAL A 215 8.34 -3.13 9.27
N ILE A 216 8.31 -1.87 9.67
CA ILE A 216 7.71 -0.77 8.89
C ILE A 216 8.81 0.19 8.43
N VAL A 217 9.28 1.07 9.33
CA VAL A 217 10.22 2.15 8.94
C VAL A 217 11.55 1.59 8.45
N ARG A 218 12.09 0.54 9.07
CA ARG A 218 13.31 -0.12 8.58
C ARG A 218 13.19 -0.55 7.12
N ASN A 219 12.07 -1.19 6.76
CA ASN A 219 11.83 -1.61 5.38
C ASN A 219 11.71 -0.41 4.44
N LEU A 220 10.95 0.65 4.83
CA LEU A 220 10.84 1.87 4.03
C LEU A 220 12.18 2.60 3.83
N LEU A 221 13.14 2.38 4.73
CA LEU A 221 14.51 2.89 4.60
C LEU A 221 15.41 1.98 3.76
N ASN A 222 14.91 0.82 3.33
CA ASN A 222 15.71 -0.25 2.71
C ASN A 222 17.00 -0.51 3.49
N LYS A 223 16.87 -0.73 4.82
CA LYS A 223 18.02 -0.99 5.70
C LYS A 223 18.60 -2.39 5.53
N ASP A 224 17.85 -3.27 4.89
CA ASP A 224 18.29 -4.60 4.51
C ASP A 224 18.76 -4.63 3.04
N ASP A 225 19.46 -3.58 2.60
CA ASP A 225 20.02 -3.45 1.25
C ASP A 225 21.00 -4.61 0.90
N ASP A 226 21.60 -5.23 1.91
CA ASP A 226 22.39 -6.45 1.74
C ASP A 226 21.55 -7.73 1.53
N ALA A 227 20.25 -7.65 1.65
CA ALA A 227 19.35 -8.79 1.55
C ALA A 227 19.17 -9.33 0.13
N HIS A 228 19.77 -8.75 -0.88
CA HIS A 228 19.70 -9.16 -2.29
C HIS A 228 18.27 -9.46 -2.79
N ARG A 229 17.29 -8.63 -2.37
CA ARG A 229 15.88 -8.83 -2.66
C ARG A 229 15.42 -8.18 -3.96
N THR A 230 16.28 -7.94 -4.90
CA THR A 230 15.99 -7.30 -6.18
C THR A 230 15.16 -8.17 -7.13
N TYR A 231 14.02 -8.64 -6.65
CA TYR A 231 13.10 -9.48 -7.43
C TYR A 231 11.87 -8.67 -7.83
N SER A 232 12.06 -7.67 -8.67
CA SER A 232 10.97 -6.79 -9.12
C SER A 232 9.72 -7.50 -9.67
N ASN A 233 9.71 -8.82 -9.72
CA ASN A 233 8.57 -9.63 -10.16
C ASN A 233 8.13 -10.65 -9.09
N GLY A 234 8.57 -10.48 -7.86
CA GLY A 234 8.14 -11.28 -6.71
C GLY A 234 7.03 -10.58 -5.91
N PHE A 235 6.25 -11.35 -5.18
CA PHE A 235 5.30 -10.84 -4.20
C PHE A 235 5.94 -10.94 -2.81
N GLU A 236 6.31 -9.82 -2.21
CA GLU A 236 7.01 -9.73 -0.91
C GLU A 236 6.33 -8.69 0.01
N PRO A 237 5.13 -8.96 0.53
CA PRO A 237 4.29 -7.99 1.24
C PRO A 237 4.59 -7.91 2.74
N THR A 238 5.83 -8.02 3.17
CA THR A 238 6.20 -8.13 4.60
C THR A 238 5.62 -7.00 5.45
N THR A 239 5.83 -5.75 5.04
CA THR A 239 5.29 -4.55 5.72
C THR A 239 3.76 -4.55 5.70
N ASP A 240 3.17 -4.90 4.56
CA ASP A 240 1.75 -4.78 4.32
C ASP A 240 0.92 -5.69 5.23
N THR A 241 1.45 -6.86 5.63
CA THR A 241 0.73 -7.80 6.51
C THR A 241 0.48 -7.23 7.90
N PHE A 242 1.43 -6.48 8.45
CA PHE A 242 1.25 -5.77 9.73
C PHE A 242 0.21 -4.65 9.62
N ILE A 243 0.19 -3.96 8.48
CA ILE A 243 -0.82 -2.94 8.18
C ILE A 243 -2.20 -3.56 8.09
N PHE A 244 -2.35 -4.68 7.38
CA PHE A 244 -3.64 -5.40 7.28
C PHE A 244 -4.12 -5.92 8.63
N PHE A 245 -3.23 -6.41 9.46
CA PHE A 245 -3.61 -6.82 10.81
C PHE A 245 -4.19 -5.64 11.62
N VAL A 246 -3.52 -4.50 11.68
CA VAL A 246 -4.01 -3.30 12.38
C VAL A 246 -5.32 -2.80 11.76
N MET A 247 -5.44 -2.81 10.43
CA MET A 247 -6.70 -2.48 9.74
C MET A 247 -7.85 -3.39 10.19
N ASN A 248 -7.61 -4.71 10.32
CA ASN A 248 -8.61 -5.66 10.78
C ASN A 248 -8.95 -5.47 12.27
N VAL A 249 -7.99 -5.08 13.11
CA VAL A 249 -8.26 -4.66 14.49
C VAL A 249 -9.20 -3.46 14.51
N CYS A 250 -8.91 -2.42 13.72
CA CYS A 250 -9.80 -1.25 13.61
C CYS A 250 -11.20 -1.65 13.14
N ARG A 251 -11.29 -2.46 12.11
CA ARG A 251 -12.55 -2.96 11.53
C ARG A 251 -13.39 -3.76 12.53
N LYS A 252 -12.75 -4.53 13.40
CA LYS A 252 -13.45 -5.35 14.41
C LYS A 252 -13.88 -4.54 15.63
N HIS A 253 -13.04 -3.62 16.08
CA HIS A 253 -13.25 -2.92 17.37
C HIS A 253 -13.93 -1.55 17.21
N ILE A 254 -14.01 -0.98 16.00
CA ILE A 254 -14.73 0.26 15.74
C ILE A 254 -16.07 -0.07 15.07
N PRO A 255 -17.20 0.18 15.73
CA PRO A 255 -18.51 0.02 15.09
C PRO A 255 -18.62 0.90 13.85
N SER A 256 -19.05 0.32 12.72
CA SER A 256 -19.17 1.03 11.43
C SER A 256 -17.91 1.83 11.10
N ASN A 257 -16.75 1.15 11.09
CA ASN A 257 -15.46 1.77 10.81
C ASN A 257 -15.47 2.45 9.43
N VAL A 258 -15.22 3.75 9.41
CA VAL A 258 -15.17 4.57 8.19
C VAL A 258 -13.73 4.89 7.87
N ARG A 259 -13.29 4.59 6.65
CA ARG A 259 -11.90 4.79 6.22
C ARG A 259 -11.77 5.20 4.76
N TRP A 260 -10.70 5.88 4.43
CA TRP A 260 -10.33 6.17 3.05
C TRP A 260 -9.99 4.89 2.29
N HIS A 261 -10.48 4.75 1.07
CA HIS A 261 -10.04 3.70 0.17
C HIS A 261 -8.64 4.01 -0.37
N THR A 262 -7.90 2.98 -0.78
CA THR A 262 -6.59 3.11 -1.45
C THR A 262 -6.70 3.38 -2.95
N CYS A 263 -7.89 3.25 -3.51
CA CYS A 263 -8.26 3.59 -4.88
C CYS A 263 -9.21 4.80 -4.88
N PRO A 264 -9.07 5.77 -5.79
CA PRO A 264 -9.94 6.96 -5.86
C PRO A 264 -11.36 6.67 -6.34
N SER A 265 -11.61 5.46 -6.82
CA SER A 265 -12.91 4.97 -7.28
C SER A 265 -13.40 3.79 -6.44
N CYS A 266 -14.53 3.22 -6.81
CA CYS A 266 -15.04 2.00 -6.18
C CYS A 266 -14.35 0.71 -6.69
N ASP A 267 -13.33 0.83 -7.55
CA ASP A 267 -12.54 -0.30 -8.04
C ASP A 267 -11.68 -0.93 -6.93
N ASP A 268 -11.18 -2.15 -7.17
CA ASP A 268 -10.41 -2.88 -6.17
C ASP A 268 -9.01 -2.31 -5.96
N ALA A 269 -8.35 -1.87 -7.02
CA ALA A 269 -6.98 -1.36 -6.95
C ALA A 269 -6.65 -0.40 -8.10
N VAL A 270 -5.52 0.30 -7.96
CA VAL A 270 -4.94 1.14 -9.00
C VAL A 270 -3.81 0.41 -9.71
N PHE A 271 -3.74 0.55 -11.03
CA PHE A 271 -2.66 0.08 -11.87
C PHE A 271 -2.04 1.24 -12.64
N MET A 272 -0.72 1.33 -12.63
CA MET A 272 0.08 2.35 -13.31
C MET A 272 1.06 1.71 -14.28
N LEU A 273 0.94 2.03 -15.56
CA LEU A 273 1.89 1.63 -16.58
C LEU A 273 3.01 2.67 -16.69
N THR A 274 4.26 2.22 -16.74
CA THR A 274 5.42 3.10 -16.89
C THR A 274 6.42 2.49 -17.87
N HIS A 275 7.08 3.36 -18.65
CA HIS A 275 8.14 3.00 -19.58
C HIS A 275 9.42 3.74 -19.26
N ASP A 276 10.56 3.03 -19.25
CA ASP A 276 11.87 3.67 -19.10
C ASP A 276 12.52 3.77 -20.50
N ILE A 277 12.76 5.00 -20.92
CA ILE A 277 13.36 5.36 -22.22
C ILE A 277 14.84 5.63 -21.98
N ASP A 278 15.60 4.56 -21.93
CA ASP A 278 17.00 4.51 -21.50
C ASP A 278 18.00 4.24 -22.62
N SER A 279 17.53 4.17 -23.88
CA SER A 279 18.37 3.86 -25.03
C SER A 279 17.78 4.42 -26.33
N GLN A 280 18.62 4.57 -27.36
CA GLN A 280 18.19 4.92 -28.70
C GLN A 280 17.13 3.93 -29.20
N THR A 281 17.27 2.64 -28.90
CA THR A 281 16.30 1.61 -29.31
C THR A 281 14.93 1.82 -28.67
N SER A 282 14.89 2.26 -27.41
CA SER A 282 13.64 2.61 -26.74
C SER A 282 12.96 3.80 -27.42
N VAL A 283 13.73 4.86 -27.75
CA VAL A 283 13.22 6.01 -28.52
C VAL A 283 12.70 5.60 -29.89
N ASP A 284 13.39 4.68 -30.58
CA ASP A 284 13.01 4.27 -31.93
C ASP A 284 11.75 3.40 -31.97
N THR A 285 11.48 2.68 -30.90
CA THR A 285 10.41 1.67 -30.85
C THR A 285 9.18 2.15 -30.08
N MET A 286 9.27 3.18 -29.24
CA MET A 286 8.17 3.59 -28.34
C MET A 286 6.88 3.98 -29.07
N ASP A 287 6.93 4.45 -30.31
CA ASP A 287 5.74 4.87 -31.05
C ASP A 287 4.69 3.75 -31.21
N ILE A 288 5.11 2.49 -31.33
CA ILE A 288 4.16 1.37 -31.42
C ILE A 288 3.48 1.05 -30.09
N PHE A 289 4.13 1.34 -28.95
CA PHE A 289 3.54 1.24 -27.62
C PHE A 289 2.53 2.38 -27.43
N LEU A 290 2.93 3.61 -27.73
CA LEU A 290 2.06 4.78 -27.71
C LEU A 290 0.78 4.59 -28.54
N GLU A 291 0.90 4.01 -29.74
CA GLU A 291 -0.26 3.72 -30.60
C GLU A 291 -1.20 2.69 -29.96
N TYR A 292 -0.65 1.64 -29.36
CA TYR A 292 -1.45 0.62 -28.68
C TYR A 292 -2.16 1.19 -27.46
N GLU A 293 -1.45 1.92 -26.61
CA GLU A 293 -1.97 2.50 -25.38
C GLU A 293 -3.07 3.53 -25.64
N ASP A 294 -2.85 4.43 -26.60
CA ASP A 294 -3.84 5.42 -27.04
C ASP A 294 -5.12 4.73 -27.55
N ASN A 295 -4.98 3.73 -28.41
CA ASN A 295 -6.10 2.96 -28.95
C ASN A 295 -6.88 2.17 -27.89
N HIS A 296 -6.25 1.82 -26.76
CA HIS A 296 -6.85 1.06 -25.67
C HIS A 296 -7.13 1.91 -24.42
N HIS A 297 -6.95 3.23 -24.50
CA HIS A 297 -7.17 4.18 -23.41
C HIS A 297 -6.38 3.81 -22.13
N LEU A 298 -5.17 3.28 -22.32
CA LEU A 298 -4.24 3.04 -21.23
C LEU A 298 -3.49 4.32 -20.89
N ASN A 299 -3.37 4.61 -19.61
CA ASN A 299 -2.57 5.72 -19.11
C ASN A 299 -1.15 5.23 -18.83
N ALA A 300 -0.16 5.72 -19.58
CA ALA A 300 1.24 5.35 -19.43
C ALA A 300 2.13 6.57 -19.17
N MET A 301 3.13 6.38 -18.33
CA MET A 301 4.14 7.39 -18.02
C MET A 301 5.48 6.97 -18.62
N TYR A 302 6.10 7.87 -19.40
CA TYR A 302 7.37 7.66 -20.06
C TYR A 302 8.47 8.38 -19.31
N ASN A 303 9.30 7.61 -18.59
CA ASN A 303 10.46 8.13 -17.87
C ASN A 303 11.61 8.30 -18.85
N GLN A 304 11.92 9.55 -19.22
CA GLN A 304 12.87 9.86 -20.29
C GLN A 304 14.24 10.18 -19.72
N THR A 305 15.26 9.43 -20.13
CA THR A 305 16.66 9.78 -19.96
C THR A 305 17.04 10.83 -21.00
N VAL A 306 17.54 11.99 -20.55
CA VAL A 306 17.94 13.09 -21.45
C VAL A 306 19.43 13.03 -21.77
N ARG A 307 19.88 11.85 -22.20
CA ARG A 307 21.31 11.63 -22.45
C ARG A 307 21.82 12.40 -23.65
N TYR A 308 22.51 13.51 -23.36
CA TYR A 308 23.25 14.32 -24.33
C TYR A 308 24.77 14.11 -24.24
N ILE A 309 25.20 13.10 -23.51
CA ILE A 309 26.59 12.78 -23.17
C ILE A 309 26.96 11.52 -23.93
N ASP A 310 28.15 11.55 -24.57
CA ASP A 310 28.79 10.39 -25.20
C ASP A 310 30.04 10.02 -24.40
N ASP A 311 30.07 8.83 -23.80
CA ASP A 311 31.14 8.34 -22.94
C ASP A 311 31.35 6.82 -23.07
N ASP A 312 32.21 6.23 -22.23
CA ASP A 312 32.53 4.79 -22.29
C ASP A 312 31.31 3.90 -21.92
N TRP A 313 30.32 4.46 -21.20
CA TRP A 313 29.12 3.72 -20.78
C TRP A 313 28.10 3.60 -21.92
N MET A 314 27.79 4.71 -22.57
CA MET A 314 26.71 4.77 -23.54
C MET A 314 26.83 6.04 -24.40
N SER A 315 26.52 5.92 -25.69
CA SER A 315 26.42 7.10 -26.58
C SER A 315 25.22 7.98 -26.23
N ASP A 316 25.27 9.21 -26.66
CA ASP A 316 24.13 10.13 -26.60
C ASP A 316 22.97 9.62 -27.47
N PHE A 317 21.73 9.83 -27.02
CA PHE A 317 20.53 9.47 -27.79
C PHE A 317 19.38 10.48 -27.62
N TYR A 318 19.52 11.43 -26.70
CA TYR A 318 18.59 12.56 -26.62
C TYR A 318 19.13 13.72 -27.47
N THR A 319 18.82 13.64 -28.76
CA THR A 319 19.30 14.58 -29.79
C THR A 319 18.12 15.26 -30.49
N ASN A 320 18.39 16.20 -31.39
CA ASN A 320 17.35 16.85 -32.19
C ASN A 320 16.47 15.85 -32.97
N ASN A 321 16.99 14.68 -33.30
CA ASN A 321 16.21 13.63 -33.99
C ASN A 321 15.25 12.89 -33.08
N SER A 322 15.54 12.80 -31.79
CA SER A 322 14.68 12.14 -30.81
C SER A 322 13.59 13.07 -30.26
N TYR A 323 13.81 14.40 -30.31
CA TYR A 323 12.85 15.40 -29.81
C TYR A 323 11.40 15.16 -30.26
N ALA A 324 11.18 15.00 -31.59
CA ALA A 324 9.83 14.82 -32.13
C ALA A 324 9.17 13.53 -31.64
N LYS A 325 9.95 12.45 -31.46
CA LYS A 325 9.45 11.17 -30.97
C LYS A 325 9.08 11.26 -29.49
N VAL A 326 9.93 11.87 -28.68
CA VAL A 326 9.64 12.11 -27.26
C VAL A 326 8.43 13.03 -27.11
N HIS A 327 8.32 14.08 -27.94
CA HIS A 327 7.15 14.96 -27.93
C HIS A 327 5.85 14.24 -28.31
N ASN A 328 5.94 13.18 -29.14
CA ASN A 328 4.77 12.37 -29.51
C ASN A 328 4.09 11.68 -28.32
N VAL A 329 4.80 11.47 -27.22
CA VAL A 329 4.22 11.02 -25.92
C VAL A 329 3.06 11.93 -25.52
N LEU A 330 3.27 13.23 -25.57
CA LEU A 330 2.26 14.23 -25.20
C LEU A 330 1.14 14.34 -26.24
N VAL A 331 1.47 14.22 -27.54
CA VAL A 331 0.49 14.22 -28.64
C VAL A 331 -0.49 13.04 -28.49
N ARG A 332 -0.04 11.92 -27.95
CA ARG A 332 -0.84 10.72 -27.68
C ARG A 332 -1.46 10.72 -26.27
N ASN A 333 -1.56 11.87 -25.62
CA ASN A 333 -2.12 12.04 -24.28
C ASN A 333 -1.45 11.20 -23.18
N GLN A 334 -0.19 10.76 -23.42
CA GLN A 334 0.64 10.14 -22.40
C GLN A 334 1.47 11.20 -21.68
N ARG A 335 2.21 10.81 -20.62
CA ARG A 335 2.97 11.77 -19.80
C ARG A 335 4.45 11.45 -19.76
N LEU A 336 5.24 12.51 -19.61
CA LEU A 336 6.68 12.43 -19.41
C LEU A 336 7.05 12.54 -17.93
N ALA A 337 8.06 11.77 -17.54
CA ALA A 337 8.76 11.89 -16.28
C ALA A 337 10.27 11.89 -16.51
N SER A 338 11.05 12.29 -15.52
CA SER A 338 12.51 12.31 -15.60
C SER A 338 13.10 10.94 -15.25
N HIS A 339 14.09 10.50 -16.08
CA HIS A 339 14.88 9.29 -15.84
C HIS A 339 16.40 9.60 -15.79
N SER A 340 16.76 10.71 -15.18
CA SER A 340 18.13 11.22 -15.07
C SER A 340 18.75 11.75 -16.39
N VAL A 341 19.98 12.21 -16.33
CA VAL A 341 20.77 12.64 -17.49
C VAL A 341 21.58 11.49 -18.06
N GLY A 342 22.43 10.91 -17.23
CA GLY A 342 23.45 9.98 -17.72
C GLY A 342 23.08 8.51 -17.60
N HIS A 343 22.04 8.17 -16.82
CA HIS A 343 21.66 6.78 -16.54
C HIS A 343 22.85 5.95 -16.03
N PHE A 344 23.59 6.51 -15.05
CA PHE A 344 24.84 5.92 -14.56
C PHE A 344 24.61 4.77 -13.62
N PRO A 345 25.33 3.63 -13.75
CA PRO A 345 25.14 2.43 -12.95
C PRO A 345 25.67 2.57 -11.50
N ASP A 346 26.43 3.61 -11.21
CA ASP A 346 27.03 3.93 -9.91
C ASP A 346 26.40 5.17 -9.24
N PHE A 347 25.20 5.56 -9.65
CA PHE A 347 24.52 6.74 -9.15
C PHE A 347 24.25 6.71 -7.64
N ASP A 348 23.98 5.54 -7.06
CA ASP A 348 23.74 5.32 -5.62
C ASP A 348 25.03 5.11 -4.81
N SER A 349 26.18 5.12 -5.45
CA SER A 349 27.45 4.85 -4.81
C SER A 349 27.80 5.89 -3.75
N VAL A 350 28.57 5.47 -2.74
CA VAL A 350 29.00 6.34 -1.64
C VAL A 350 29.90 7.50 -2.08
N TRP A 351 30.53 7.40 -3.23
CA TRP A 351 31.37 8.46 -3.82
C TRP A 351 30.58 9.42 -4.72
N THR A 352 29.33 9.12 -5.08
CA THR A 352 28.50 10.06 -5.83
C THR A 352 28.05 11.18 -4.88
N PRO A 353 28.47 12.44 -5.10
CA PRO A 353 28.11 13.51 -4.20
C PRO A 353 26.65 13.94 -4.40
N MET A 354 26.08 14.52 -3.36
CA MET A 354 24.79 15.21 -3.47
C MET A 354 24.85 16.34 -4.49
N GLY A 355 25.96 17.09 -4.50
CA GLY A 355 26.12 18.30 -5.33
C GLY A 355 25.35 19.50 -4.78
N SER A 356 25.02 20.44 -5.64
CA SER A 356 24.22 21.63 -5.34
C SER A 356 23.37 22.03 -6.53
N MET A 357 22.34 22.84 -6.31
CA MET A 357 21.51 23.46 -7.35
C MET A 357 22.32 24.44 -8.24
N GLY A 358 21.81 24.71 -9.41
CA GLY A 358 22.37 25.62 -10.39
C GLY A 358 23.05 24.92 -11.57
N ASN A 359 22.74 23.65 -11.77
CA ASN A 359 23.22 22.88 -12.91
C ASN A 359 22.41 23.20 -14.17
N THR A 360 23.08 23.23 -15.28
CA THR A 360 22.50 23.40 -16.60
C THR A 360 23.19 22.45 -17.57
N MET A 361 22.60 22.18 -18.73
CA MET A 361 23.23 21.38 -19.78
C MET A 361 24.63 21.90 -20.16
N ALA A 362 24.87 23.22 -20.06
CA ALA A 362 26.14 23.85 -20.42
C ALA A 362 27.27 23.64 -19.40
N ASN A 363 26.93 23.46 -18.10
CA ASN A 363 27.92 23.33 -17.04
C ASN A 363 27.92 21.94 -16.37
N TYR A 364 26.99 21.06 -16.74
CA TYR A 364 26.91 19.71 -16.22
C TYR A 364 27.31 18.71 -17.30
N THR A 365 28.54 18.23 -17.22
CA THR A 365 29.18 17.34 -18.19
C THR A 365 29.78 16.11 -17.48
N PRO A 366 28.93 15.28 -16.85
CA PRO A 366 29.41 14.05 -16.20
C PRO A 366 29.92 13.06 -17.26
N TYR A 367 30.79 12.15 -16.85
CA TYR A 367 31.43 11.21 -17.74
C TYR A 367 31.70 9.87 -17.01
N TYR A 368 31.40 8.74 -17.66
CA TYR A 368 31.72 7.42 -17.15
C TYR A 368 33.01 6.89 -17.77
N LEU A 369 33.87 6.32 -16.94
CA LEU A 369 35.14 5.74 -17.33
C LEU A 369 35.12 4.23 -17.10
N ASP A 370 35.05 3.44 -18.17
CA ASP A 370 35.04 1.96 -18.13
C ASP A 370 36.25 1.39 -17.37
N VAL A 371 37.42 1.97 -17.62
CA VAL A 371 38.69 1.58 -17.00
C VAL A 371 38.65 1.69 -15.46
N LEU A 372 37.82 2.56 -14.95
CA LEU A 372 37.64 2.79 -13.51
C LEU A 372 36.35 2.16 -12.96
N GLY A 373 35.42 1.72 -13.84
CA GLY A 373 34.08 1.29 -13.47
C GLY A 373 33.33 2.38 -12.69
N LYS A 374 33.55 3.66 -13.03
CA LYS A 374 33.12 4.79 -12.22
C LYS A 374 32.81 6.01 -13.05
N SER A 375 31.73 6.70 -12.67
CA SER A 375 31.41 8.02 -13.19
C SER A 375 32.21 9.14 -12.50
N THR A 376 32.43 10.25 -13.21
CA THR A 376 33.08 11.46 -12.74
C THR A 376 32.24 12.69 -13.08
N GLY A 377 32.21 13.68 -12.20
CA GLY A 377 31.39 14.88 -12.37
C GLY A 377 29.89 14.63 -12.16
N VAL A 378 29.48 13.42 -11.79
CA VAL A 378 28.10 13.08 -11.44
C VAL A 378 27.75 13.63 -10.06
N SER A 379 26.52 14.13 -9.94
CA SER A 379 25.92 14.50 -8.65
C SER A 379 24.41 14.29 -8.67
N ALA A 380 23.81 14.07 -7.49
CA ALA A 380 22.37 13.87 -7.41
C ALA A 380 21.58 15.10 -7.91
N TYR A 381 22.02 16.33 -7.55
CA TYR A 381 21.39 17.53 -8.11
C TYR A 381 21.57 17.62 -9.63
N GLY A 382 22.75 17.34 -10.15
CA GLY A 382 23.01 17.46 -11.59
C GLY A 382 22.12 16.53 -12.41
N GLU A 383 22.01 15.25 -12.01
CA GLU A 383 21.17 14.27 -12.70
C GLU A 383 19.67 14.65 -12.67
N CYS A 384 19.18 15.13 -11.54
CA CYS A 384 17.75 15.45 -11.38
C CYS A 384 17.39 16.84 -11.94
N GLU A 385 18.22 17.87 -11.71
CA GLU A 385 17.95 19.25 -12.09
C GLU A 385 18.01 19.45 -13.60
N VAL A 386 19.09 18.94 -14.21
CA VAL A 386 19.31 19.14 -15.64
C VAL A 386 18.31 18.34 -16.48
N SER A 387 18.01 17.08 -16.08
CA SER A 387 17.02 16.29 -16.79
C SER A 387 15.62 16.91 -16.74
N LYS A 388 15.21 17.43 -15.57
CA LYS A 388 13.94 18.16 -15.43
C LYS A 388 13.90 19.40 -16.32
N SER A 389 14.94 20.22 -16.24
CA SER A 389 15.02 21.50 -16.98
C SER A 389 14.96 21.29 -18.50
N ILE A 390 15.63 20.27 -19.01
CA ILE A 390 15.61 19.93 -20.45
C ILE A 390 14.20 19.51 -20.86
N LEU A 391 13.58 18.55 -20.16
CA LEU A 391 12.24 18.04 -20.50
C LEU A 391 11.17 19.14 -20.41
N GLU A 392 11.23 19.98 -19.39
CA GLU A 392 10.27 21.09 -19.24
C GLU A 392 10.47 22.16 -20.32
N THR A 393 11.71 22.46 -20.68
CA THR A 393 12.02 23.46 -21.73
C THR A 393 11.63 22.96 -23.11
N ASP A 394 12.01 21.73 -23.44
CA ASP A 394 11.84 21.19 -24.79
C ASP A 394 10.38 20.86 -25.10
N HIS A 395 9.61 20.41 -24.11
CA HIS A 395 8.26 19.89 -24.32
C HIS A 395 7.16 20.80 -23.75
N GLY A 396 7.49 21.83 -22.98
CA GLY A 396 6.52 22.79 -22.43
C GLY A 396 5.57 22.20 -21.38
N VAL A 397 6.02 21.20 -20.62
CA VAL A 397 5.25 20.50 -19.59
C VAL A 397 5.93 20.61 -18.23
N GLN A 398 5.19 20.41 -17.16
CA GLN A 398 5.75 20.29 -15.81
C GLN A 398 6.12 18.84 -15.53
N ILE A 399 7.35 18.58 -15.12
CA ILE A 399 7.82 17.26 -14.70
C ILE A 399 7.66 17.13 -13.18
N LYS A 400 6.76 16.23 -12.75
CA LYS A 400 6.44 15.99 -11.33
C LYS A 400 7.12 14.76 -10.76
N SER A 401 7.44 13.77 -11.62
CA SER A 401 7.93 12.46 -11.21
C SER A 401 9.36 12.20 -11.67
N PHE A 402 10.08 11.41 -10.86
CA PHE A 402 11.44 10.97 -11.11
C PHE A 402 11.57 9.44 -10.92
N ARG A 403 12.41 8.82 -11.71
CA ARG A 403 12.93 7.47 -11.50
C ARG A 403 14.42 7.46 -11.83
N ALA A 404 15.27 6.98 -10.94
CA ALA A 404 16.70 6.88 -11.24
C ALA A 404 16.98 5.74 -12.23
N GLY A 405 17.97 5.94 -13.08
CA GLY A 405 18.51 4.89 -13.93
C GLY A 405 18.96 3.68 -13.12
N HIS A 406 18.76 2.45 -13.66
CA HIS A 406 19.05 1.18 -12.97
C HIS A 406 18.37 1.00 -11.61
N LEU A 407 17.38 1.84 -11.26
CA LEU A 407 16.79 1.91 -9.91
C LEU A 407 17.84 2.21 -8.81
N CYS A 408 18.95 2.87 -9.17
CA CYS A 408 20.03 3.27 -8.25
C CYS A 408 19.53 4.38 -7.32
N TYR A 409 19.16 4.01 -6.08
CA TYR A 409 18.59 4.95 -5.12
C TYR A 409 19.66 5.69 -4.34
N HIS A 410 20.06 6.89 -4.79
CA HIS A 410 20.97 7.74 -4.05
C HIS A 410 20.37 8.17 -2.70
N LYS A 411 21.12 7.98 -1.58
CA LYS A 411 20.60 8.21 -0.21
C LYS A 411 20.06 9.61 0.07
N ARG A 412 20.48 10.62 -0.71
CA ARG A 412 20.02 12.02 -0.60
C ARG A 412 18.92 12.36 -1.61
N LEU A 413 18.42 11.39 -2.33
CA LEU A 413 17.43 11.59 -3.40
C LEU A 413 16.13 12.26 -2.90
N PRO A 414 15.55 11.91 -1.76
CA PRO A 414 14.34 12.57 -1.26
C PRO A 414 14.51 14.08 -1.07
N LYS A 415 15.64 14.50 -0.51
CA LYS A 415 15.94 15.92 -0.30
C LYS A 415 16.18 16.66 -1.61
N VAL A 416 16.95 16.05 -2.51
CA VAL A 416 17.27 16.64 -3.84
C VAL A 416 15.98 16.82 -4.66
N LEU A 417 15.13 15.81 -4.70
CA LEU A 417 13.87 15.87 -5.45
C LEU A 417 12.92 16.94 -4.88
N GLU A 418 12.82 17.02 -3.55
CA GLU A 418 12.02 18.05 -2.87
C GLU A 418 12.50 19.47 -3.21
N ASP A 419 13.81 19.71 -3.12
CA ASP A 419 14.41 21.03 -3.43
C ASP A 419 14.20 21.46 -4.88
N LEU A 420 14.13 20.50 -5.80
CA LEU A 420 13.88 20.71 -7.22
C LEU A 420 12.38 20.72 -7.58
N GLY A 421 11.49 20.57 -6.60
CA GLY A 421 10.05 20.62 -6.80
C GLY A 421 9.47 19.40 -7.51
N TYR A 422 10.13 18.26 -7.45
CA TYR A 422 9.50 16.97 -7.77
C TYR A 422 8.51 16.57 -6.66
N LEU A 423 7.47 15.87 -7.02
CA LEU A 423 6.45 15.45 -6.08
C LEU A 423 6.48 13.95 -5.80
N TYR A 424 6.91 13.15 -6.78
CA TYR A 424 6.87 11.69 -6.75
C TYR A 424 8.19 11.10 -7.20
N ASN A 425 8.53 9.97 -6.58
CA ASN A 425 9.68 9.15 -6.94
C ASN A 425 9.26 7.69 -7.06
N SER A 426 9.65 7.01 -8.14
CA SER A 426 9.36 5.60 -8.35
C SER A 426 10.65 4.79 -8.56
N THR A 427 11.70 5.15 -7.83
CA THR A 427 13.00 4.49 -7.92
C THR A 427 13.04 3.18 -7.14
N PHE A 428 12.37 3.08 -5.98
CA PHE A 428 12.35 1.84 -5.22
C PHE A 428 11.52 0.75 -5.88
N SER A 429 12.03 -0.46 -5.86
CA SER A 429 11.25 -1.67 -6.09
C SER A 429 10.47 -2.05 -4.82
N ALA A 430 9.23 -2.51 -4.97
CA ALA A 430 8.43 -2.99 -3.85
C ALA A 430 9.10 -4.18 -3.12
N ASN A 431 9.91 -4.96 -3.80
CA ASN A 431 10.66 -6.07 -3.21
C ASN A 431 11.85 -5.62 -2.36
N ASP A 432 12.39 -4.42 -2.62
CA ASP A 432 13.51 -3.88 -1.85
C ASP A 432 13.03 -3.31 -0.51
N ILE A 433 11.83 -2.71 -0.50
CA ILE A 433 11.26 -2.04 0.66
C ILE A 433 10.06 -2.79 1.27
N LEU A 434 9.72 -3.94 0.73
CA LEU A 434 8.74 -4.91 1.24
C LEU A 434 7.33 -4.36 1.45
N THR A 435 6.93 -3.37 0.62
CA THR A 435 5.59 -2.79 0.56
C THR A 435 5.23 -2.39 -0.86
N ASN A 436 3.93 -2.46 -1.17
CA ASN A 436 3.37 -1.94 -2.41
C ASN A 436 2.75 -0.54 -2.23
N PHE A 437 2.59 -0.07 -0.99
CA PHE A 437 1.94 1.20 -0.70
C PHE A 437 2.92 2.38 -0.74
N PRO A 438 2.48 3.55 -1.22
CA PRO A 438 3.29 4.75 -1.19
C PRO A 438 3.58 5.25 0.22
N PHE A 439 4.73 5.93 0.35
CA PHE A 439 5.19 6.50 1.62
C PHE A 439 6.03 7.76 1.38
N TYR A 440 6.25 8.57 2.40
CA TYR A 440 7.15 9.72 2.30
C TYR A 440 8.62 9.30 2.35
N GLY A 441 9.42 9.80 1.41
CA GLY A 441 10.86 9.54 1.34
C GLY A 441 11.61 10.09 2.55
N THR A 442 12.64 9.37 2.98
CA THR A 442 13.47 9.78 4.12
C THR A 442 14.90 10.07 3.66
N ASP A 443 15.35 11.30 3.86
CA ASP A 443 16.70 11.72 3.50
C ASP A 443 17.76 10.96 4.31
N GLY A 444 18.82 10.54 3.64
CA GLY A 444 19.92 9.80 4.25
C GLY A 444 19.61 8.33 4.57
N ARG A 445 18.40 7.85 4.38
CA ARG A 445 17.95 6.47 4.73
C ARG A 445 18.28 6.13 6.19
N THR A 446 18.06 7.06 7.13
CA THR A 446 18.28 6.87 8.57
C THR A 446 16.98 7.04 9.36
N TYR A 447 16.89 6.41 10.55
CA TYR A 447 15.70 6.49 11.40
C TYR A 447 15.34 7.90 11.83
N ASP A 448 16.37 8.74 12.05
CA ASP A 448 16.30 10.16 12.41
C ASP A 448 16.37 11.10 11.19
N GLY A 449 16.36 10.54 9.97
CA GLY A 449 16.42 11.28 8.72
C GLY A 449 15.22 12.21 8.53
N TYR A 450 15.47 13.33 7.86
CA TYR A 450 14.43 14.27 7.48
C TYR A 450 13.39 13.59 6.59
N LEU A 451 12.11 13.73 6.95
CA LEU A 451 11.00 13.23 6.17
C LEU A 451 10.66 14.24 5.07
N SER A 452 10.96 13.89 3.83
CA SER A 452 10.69 14.72 2.65
C SER A 452 9.20 14.79 2.34
N SER A 453 8.78 15.82 1.64
CA SER A 453 7.44 15.94 1.07
C SER A 453 7.23 15.10 -0.21
N VAL A 454 8.29 14.47 -0.73
CA VAL A 454 8.23 13.59 -1.89
C VAL A 454 7.65 12.25 -1.51
N ILE A 455 6.67 11.79 -2.29
CA ILE A 455 6.07 10.46 -2.10
C ILE A 455 6.80 9.45 -2.97
N GLU A 456 7.33 8.41 -2.32
CA GLU A 456 7.85 7.22 -2.96
C GLU A 456 6.68 6.34 -3.40
N ILE A 457 6.63 5.99 -4.69
CA ILE A 457 5.62 5.07 -5.26
C ILE A 457 6.37 3.86 -5.77
N PRO A 458 6.32 2.72 -5.05
CA PRO A 458 7.15 1.56 -5.36
C PRO A 458 6.84 0.95 -6.73
N MET A 459 7.88 0.66 -7.51
CA MET A 459 7.76 -0.12 -8.73
C MET A 459 7.57 -1.60 -8.37
N THR A 460 6.50 -2.23 -8.87
CA THR A 460 6.08 -3.57 -8.43
C THR A 460 6.63 -4.69 -9.31
N ILE A 461 6.45 -4.53 -10.64
CA ILE A 461 6.80 -5.54 -11.63
C ILE A 461 7.53 -4.90 -12.81
N SER A 462 8.43 -5.66 -13.44
CA SER A 462 9.31 -5.14 -14.51
C SER A 462 9.69 -6.21 -15.52
N ASP A 463 10.00 -5.79 -16.73
CA ASP A 463 10.64 -6.60 -17.75
C ASP A 463 12.17 -6.72 -17.57
N ALA A 464 12.75 -6.01 -16.61
CA ALA A 464 14.19 -5.98 -16.31
C ALA A 464 14.50 -6.64 -14.96
N SER A 465 14.26 -7.92 -14.81
CA SER A 465 14.61 -8.68 -13.61
C SER A 465 15.76 -9.63 -13.87
N ALA A 466 16.81 -9.55 -13.07
CA ALA A 466 17.95 -10.47 -13.15
C ALA A 466 17.53 -11.92 -12.82
N THR A 467 16.58 -12.08 -11.88
CA THR A 467 16.08 -13.41 -11.47
C THR A 467 15.12 -13.99 -12.52
N PHE A 468 14.41 -13.16 -13.24
CA PHE A 468 13.43 -13.58 -14.25
C PHE A 468 13.73 -12.90 -15.59
N PRO A 469 14.80 -13.32 -16.30
CA PRO A 469 15.23 -12.69 -17.54
C PRO A 469 14.07 -12.62 -18.56
N PHE A 470 13.92 -11.47 -19.22
CA PHE A 470 12.87 -11.23 -20.18
C PHE A 470 13.40 -11.39 -21.62
N SER A 471 12.85 -12.34 -22.36
CA SER A 471 13.22 -12.66 -23.75
C SER A 471 11.99 -13.08 -24.55
N LEU A 472 12.17 -13.26 -25.84
CA LEU A 472 11.11 -13.78 -26.71
C LEU A 472 10.56 -15.14 -26.23
N ASP A 473 11.41 -16.00 -25.69
CA ASP A 473 11.02 -17.34 -25.23
C ASP A 473 10.42 -17.30 -23.80
N SER A 474 10.90 -16.39 -22.95
CA SER A 474 10.51 -16.34 -21.53
C SER A 474 9.36 -15.36 -21.24
N TYR A 475 8.98 -14.47 -22.16
CA TYR A 475 7.96 -13.47 -21.89
C TYR A 475 6.60 -14.06 -21.44
N PRO A 476 6.13 -15.23 -21.92
CA PRO A 476 4.85 -15.75 -21.46
C PRO A 476 4.86 -16.11 -19.97
N SER A 477 5.98 -16.63 -19.48
CA SER A 477 6.14 -16.96 -18.05
C SER A 477 6.28 -15.69 -17.19
N ASN A 478 6.92 -14.65 -17.71
CA ASN A 478 7.00 -13.35 -17.06
C ASN A 478 5.62 -12.67 -16.97
N VAL A 479 4.83 -12.69 -18.06
CA VAL A 479 3.46 -12.19 -18.07
C VAL A 479 2.58 -12.92 -17.06
N ALA A 480 2.70 -14.24 -16.95
CA ALA A 480 1.98 -15.02 -15.95
C ALA A 480 2.36 -14.60 -14.52
N ARG A 481 3.63 -14.30 -14.28
CA ARG A 481 4.13 -13.79 -13.00
C ARG A 481 3.62 -12.39 -12.70
N TRP A 482 3.69 -11.46 -13.66
CA TRP A 482 3.13 -10.11 -13.54
C TRP A 482 1.65 -10.17 -13.17
N LYS A 483 0.90 -11.03 -13.84
CA LYS A 483 -0.52 -11.25 -13.54
C LYS A 483 -0.72 -11.77 -12.11
N MET A 484 0.07 -12.74 -11.67
CA MET A 484 -0.02 -13.28 -10.31
C MET A 484 0.21 -12.18 -9.26
N VAL A 485 1.27 -11.37 -9.40
CA VAL A 485 1.57 -10.27 -8.47
C VAL A 485 0.45 -9.23 -8.51
N THR A 486 -0.01 -8.83 -9.70
CA THR A 486 -1.11 -7.87 -9.84
C THR A 486 -2.39 -8.36 -9.16
N LEU A 487 -2.77 -9.63 -9.34
CA LEU A 487 -3.96 -10.19 -8.70
C LEU A 487 -3.85 -10.25 -7.17
N LYS A 488 -2.65 -10.47 -6.64
CA LYS A 488 -2.39 -10.36 -5.19
C LYS A 488 -2.59 -8.93 -4.70
N ASN A 489 -2.06 -7.95 -5.43
CA ASN A 489 -2.24 -6.54 -5.10
C ASN A 489 -3.72 -6.13 -5.18
N VAL A 490 -4.46 -6.59 -6.19
CA VAL A 490 -5.92 -6.35 -6.31
C VAL A 490 -6.66 -6.89 -5.10
N ALA A 491 -6.35 -8.12 -4.66
CA ALA A 491 -6.98 -8.73 -3.48
C ALA A 491 -6.68 -7.94 -2.19
N ASN A 492 -5.53 -7.26 -2.14
CA ASN A 492 -5.08 -6.46 -1.00
C ASN A 492 -5.47 -4.98 -1.09
N ASN A 493 -6.14 -4.56 -2.15
CA ASN A 493 -6.39 -3.15 -2.49
C ASN A 493 -5.07 -2.32 -2.59
N ALA A 494 -3.97 -2.98 -2.95
CA ALA A 494 -2.66 -2.36 -3.11
C ALA A 494 -2.45 -1.92 -4.57
N PRO A 495 -1.72 -0.81 -4.81
CA PRO A 495 -1.40 -0.38 -6.16
C PRO A 495 -0.38 -1.30 -6.83
N THR A 496 -0.37 -1.30 -8.17
CA THR A 496 0.62 -2.00 -8.99
C THR A 496 1.26 -1.00 -9.95
N VAL A 497 2.58 -0.95 -10.00
CA VAL A 497 3.36 -0.21 -11.00
C VAL A 497 4.11 -1.22 -11.87
N LEU A 498 3.81 -1.21 -13.18
CA LEU A 498 4.52 -2.00 -14.17
C LEU A 498 5.53 -1.12 -14.91
N LEU A 499 6.75 -1.61 -15.03
CA LEU A 499 7.81 -1.01 -15.82
C LEU A 499 8.11 -1.89 -17.04
N ILE A 500 8.09 -1.30 -18.23
CA ILE A 500 8.49 -1.93 -19.48
C ILE A 500 9.45 -1.00 -20.22
N HIS A 501 10.60 -1.51 -20.70
CA HIS A 501 11.46 -0.80 -21.63
C HIS A 501 10.96 -1.04 -23.07
N PRO A 502 10.47 -0.05 -23.80
CA PRO A 502 9.88 -0.24 -25.13
C PRO A 502 10.95 -0.39 -26.23
N ASN A 503 11.92 -1.25 -26.01
CA ASN A 503 13.10 -1.42 -26.87
C ASN A 503 13.03 -2.68 -27.76
N ARG A 504 11.93 -3.42 -27.72
CA ARG A 504 11.72 -4.63 -28.55
C ARG A 504 10.22 -4.85 -28.78
N THR A 505 9.86 -5.24 -29.99
CA THR A 505 8.46 -5.47 -30.39
C THR A 505 7.77 -6.60 -29.62
N TYR A 506 8.49 -7.65 -29.22
CA TYR A 506 7.88 -8.73 -28.41
C TYR A 506 7.47 -8.28 -27.00
N LYS A 507 8.03 -7.17 -26.50
CA LYS A 507 7.60 -6.59 -25.23
C LYS A 507 6.24 -5.92 -25.35
N LEU A 508 5.92 -5.33 -26.51
CA LEU A 508 4.56 -4.88 -26.81
C LEU A 508 3.57 -6.06 -26.82
N VAL A 509 3.97 -7.19 -27.43
CA VAL A 509 3.13 -8.41 -27.42
C VAL A 509 2.92 -8.90 -25.98
N ALA A 510 3.94 -8.80 -25.13
CA ALA A 510 3.82 -9.16 -23.71
C ALA A 510 2.86 -8.23 -22.96
N GLU A 511 2.93 -6.93 -23.22
CA GLU A 511 2.03 -5.93 -22.67
C GLU A 511 0.57 -6.19 -23.08
N GLN A 512 0.33 -6.40 -24.39
CA GLN A 512 -0.98 -6.77 -24.93
C GLN A 512 -1.55 -8.04 -24.26
N ASN A 513 -0.73 -9.08 -24.18
CA ASN A 513 -1.11 -10.33 -23.52
C ASN A 513 -1.41 -10.14 -22.03
N PHE A 514 -0.68 -9.29 -21.36
CA PHE A 514 -0.89 -9.00 -19.95
C PHE A 514 -2.23 -8.30 -19.71
N PHE A 515 -2.46 -7.17 -20.37
CA PHE A 515 -3.70 -6.40 -20.21
C PHE A 515 -4.96 -7.18 -20.62
N SER A 516 -4.88 -8.01 -21.66
CA SER A 516 -6.01 -8.85 -22.07
C SER A 516 -6.43 -9.90 -21.03
N GLN A 517 -5.61 -10.16 -20.02
CA GLN A 517 -5.86 -11.17 -18.98
C GLN A 517 -6.23 -10.58 -17.60
N LEU A 518 -6.22 -9.25 -17.47
CA LEU A 518 -6.56 -8.61 -16.20
C LEU A 518 -8.08 -8.59 -15.97
N PRO A 519 -8.55 -8.74 -14.73
CA PRO A 519 -9.97 -8.69 -14.40
C PRO A 519 -10.50 -7.25 -14.46
N TYR A 520 -11.82 -7.12 -14.44
CA TYR A 520 -12.47 -5.84 -14.12
C TYR A 520 -12.18 -5.41 -12.67
N GLY A 521 -12.46 -4.15 -12.36
CA GLY A 521 -12.25 -3.61 -11.02
C GLY A 521 -10.83 -3.09 -10.79
N ILE A 522 -10.09 -2.80 -11.86
CA ILE A 522 -8.77 -2.17 -11.82
C ILE A 522 -8.88 -0.78 -12.43
N ARG A 523 -8.51 0.24 -11.66
CA ARG A 523 -8.43 1.62 -12.12
C ARG A 523 -7.05 1.88 -12.73
N TYR A 524 -7.01 2.20 -14.02
CA TYR A 524 -5.78 2.60 -14.71
C TYR A 524 -5.55 4.10 -14.53
N MET A 525 -4.38 4.49 -13.99
CA MET A 525 -4.04 5.88 -13.71
C MET A 525 -2.62 6.22 -14.15
N PHE A 526 -2.35 7.49 -14.45
CA PHE A 526 -0.99 7.98 -14.45
C PHE A 526 -0.41 7.93 -13.04
N LEU A 527 0.88 7.70 -12.92
CA LEU A 527 1.58 7.65 -11.63
C LEU A 527 1.43 8.99 -10.87
N ASP A 528 1.48 10.11 -11.58
CA ASP A 528 1.30 11.45 -11.00
C ASP A 528 -0.11 11.65 -10.44
N ASP A 529 -1.16 11.20 -11.14
CA ASP A 529 -2.54 11.34 -10.67
C ASP A 529 -2.80 10.47 -9.45
N PHE A 530 -2.23 9.26 -9.44
CA PHE A 530 -2.29 8.41 -8.25
C PHE A 530 -1.51 9.04 -7.07
N GLY A 531 -0.35 9.63 -7.34
CA GLY A 531 0.42 10.38 -6.35
C GLY A 531 -0.35 11.57 -5.79
N ASP A 532 -1.01 12.36 -6.64
CA ASP A 532 -1.88 13.47 -6.24
C ASP A 532 -3.04 12.97 -5.36
N TYR A 533 -3.71 11.86 -5.76
CA TYR A 533 -4.74 11.21 -4.95
C TYR A 533 -4.21 10.74 -3.59
N TRP A 534 -3.08 10.05 -3.57
CA TRP A 534 -2.49 9.53 -2.33
C TRP A 534 -2.14 10.64 -1.36
N ARG A 535 -1.55 11.73 -1.86
CA ARG A 535 -1.23 12.94 -1.08
C ARG A 535 -2.49 13.56 -0.48
N GLU A 536 -3.54 13.70 -1.28
CA GLU A 536 -4.82 14.22 -0.81
C GLU A 536 -5.43 13.32 0.26
N ARG A 537 -5.49 12.04 0.00
CA ARG A 537 -6.04 11.01 0.89
C ARG A 537 -5.42 11.03 2.30
N ILE A 538 -4.09 11.11 2.39
CA ILE A 538 -3.40 11.09 3.67
C ILE A 538 -3.43 12.44 4.41
N ASN A 539 -3.76 13.53 3.73
CA ASN A 539 -3.87 14.88 4.31
C ASN A 539 -5.31 15.32 4.53
N SER A 540 -6.29 14.70 3.88
CA SER A 540 -7.71 15.05 4.01
C SER A 540 -8.32 14.47 5.28
N ARG A 541 -9.26 15.23 5.85
CA ARG A 541 -9.93 14.87 7.10
C ARG A 541 -11.25 14.17 6.81
N LEU A 542 -11.38 12.98 7.38
CA LEU A 542 -12.58 12.16 7.34
C LEU A 542 -13.10 11.99 8.78
N TYR A 543 -14.39 12.25 9.00
CA TYR A 543 -15.05 12.04 10.27
C TYR A 543 -16.31 11.23 10.10
N SER A 544 -16.71 10.53 11.16
CA SER A 544 -17.99 9.86 11.20
C SER A 544 -18.68 10.10 12.54
N ASP A 545 -20.00 10.20 12.49
CA ASP A 545 -20.85 10.36 13.67
C ASP A 545 -22.05 9.42 13.54
N TYR A 546 -22.28 8.59 14.56
CA TYR A 546 -23.40 7.67 14.57
C TYR A 546 -24.48 8.16 15.53
N ASN A 547 -25.65 8.42 15.00
CA ASN A 547 -26.82 8.78 15.79
C ASN A 547 -27.64 7.52 16.13
N PRO A 548 -27.64 7.05 17.39
CA PRO A 548 -28.37 5.85 17.77
C PRO A 548 -29.91 6.03 17.78
N ALA A 549 -30.40 7.27 17.82
CA ALA A 549 -31.83 7.53 17.87
C ALA A 549 -32.56 7.18 16.58
N ASP A 550 -31.90 7.34 15.43
CA ASP A 550 -32.44 7.03 14.10
C ASP A 550 -31.55 6.07 13.29
N SER A 551 -30.53 5.51 13.93
CA SER A 551 -29.54 4.61 13.31
C SER A 551 -28.83 5.23 12.09
N THR A 552 -28.65 6.56 12.05
CA THR A 552 -27.98 7.24 10.95
C THR A 552 -26.49 7.34 11.22
N LEU A 553 -25.66 6.89 10.26
CA LEU A 553 -24.24 7.16 10.20
C LEU A 553 -23.97 8.38 9.33
N GLY A 554 -23.59 9.50 9.95
CA GLY A 554 -23.10 10.69 9.24
C GLY A 554 -21.60 10.51 8.91
N VAL A 555 -21.22 10.77 7.66
CA VAL A 555 -19.83 10.75 7.22
C VAL A 555 -19.47 12.10 6.60
N TYR A 556 -18.40 12.72 7.07
CA TYR A 556 -18.01 14.08 6.72
C TYR A 556 -16.64 14.08 6.04
N LEU A 557 -16.62 14.47 4.77
CA LEU A 557 -15.42 14.73 3.99
C LEU A 557 -15.08 16.22 4.14
N VAL A 558 -14.27 16.58 5.15
CA VAL A 558 -14.10 17.97 5.59
C VAL A 558 -13.45 18.82 4.53
N ASP A 559 -12.46 18.29 3.84
CA ASP A 559 -11.70 19.01 2.81
C ASP A 559 -12.20 18.67 1.39
N PHE A 560 -13.49 18.31 1.26
CA PHE A 560 -14.08 17.92 -0.03
C PHE A 560 -13.96 19.01 -1.09
N ASN A 561 -13.43 18.61 -2.24
CA ASN A 561 -13.36 19.41 -3.45
C ASN A 561 -14.04 18.62 -4.61
N PRO A 562 -15.11 19.13 -5.24
CA PRO A 562 -15.83 18.40 -6.28
C PRO A 562 -15.00 18.12 -7.56
N GLU A 563 -13.84 18.77 -7.72
CA GLU A 563 -12.92 18.55 -8.83
C GLU A 563 -11.95 17.39 -8.59
N LYS A 564 -11.99 16.79 -7.37
CA LYS A 564 -11.12 15.69 -6.97
C LYS A 564 -11.90 14.41 -6.77
N GLU A 565 -11.24 13.29 -6.99
CA GLU A 565 -11.82 11.98 -6.75
C GLU A 565 -11.59 11.55 -5.29
N TYR A 566 -12.62 10.97 -4.69
CA TYR A 566 -12.58 10.41 -3.33
C TYR A 566 -13.29 9.08 -3.30
N ALA A 567 -12.78 8.16 -2.49
CA ALA A 567 -13.47 6.92 -2.19
C ALA A 567 -13.35 6.58 -0.70
N VAL A 568 -14.48 6.22 -0.11
CA VAL A 568 -14.63 5.90 1.32
C VAL A 568 -15.15 4.49 1.45
N ILE A 569 -14.63 3.74 2.41
CA ILE A 569 -15.11 2.42 2.78
C ILE A 569 -15.79 2.51 4.14
N ILE A 570 -16.92 1.82 4.28
CA ILE A 570 -17.56 1.57 5.56
C ILE A 570 -17.53 0.06 5.80
N ASP A 571 -16.83 -0.35 6.85
CA ASP A 571 -16.71 -1.75 7.26
C ASP A 571 -17.89 -2.16 8.15
N ASN A 572 -18.38 -3.39 7.98
CA ASN A 572 -19.42 -4.02 8.80
C ASN A 572 -20.75 -3.24 8.89
N TYR A 573 -21.01 -2.34 7.96
CA TYR A 573 -22.26 -1.60 7.92
C TYR A 573 -23.31 -2.36 7.13
N THR A 574 -24.40 -2.77 7.79
CA THR A 574 -25.44 -3.62 7.21
C THR A 574 -26.61 -2.84 6.62
N ASP A 575 -26.77 -1.56 6.97
CA ASP A 575 -27.87 -0.71 6.48
C ASP A 575 -27.35 0.57 5.84
N THR A 576 -27.04 0.49 4.55
CA THR A 576 -26.55 1.62 3.77
C THR A 576 -27.58 2.73 3.54
N ALA A 577 -28.86 2.47 3.75
CA ALA A 577 -29.93 3.44 3.59
C ALA A 577 -29.86 4.57 4.65
N HIS A 578 -29.28 4.28 5.81
CA HIS A 578 -29.10 5.23 6.89
C HIS A 578 -27.72 5.93 6.88
N CYS A 579 -26.87 5.65 5.89
CA CYS A 579 -25.61 6.38 5.73
C CYS A 579 -25.81 7.70 4.99
N LYS A 580 -25.27 8.78 5.53
CA LYS A 580 -25.37 10.13 4.96
C LYS A 580 -24.00 10.79 4.89
N PHE A 581 -23.63 11.29 3.71
CA PHE A 581 -22.37 11.97 3.47
C PHE A 581 -22.54 13.48 3.41
N TYR A 582 -21.55 14.20 3.91
CA TYR A 582 -21.53 15.65 3.97
C TYR A 582 -20.13 16.18 3.66
N ASP A 583 -20.05 17.41 3.13
CA ASP A 583 -18.80 18.16 3.09
C ASP A 583 -18.50 18.82 4.45
N GLY A 584 -17.37 19.54 4.53
CA GLY A 584 -16.98 20.27 5.77
C GLY A 584 -17.88 21.43 6.15
N PHE A 585 -18.78 21.84 5.28
CA PHE A 585 -19.77 22.89 5.54
C PHE A 585 -21.16 22.33 5.90
N GLY A 586 -21.30 21.00 5.93
CA GLY A 586 -22.55 20.31 6.22
C GLY A 586 -23.48 20.18 5.02
N ASN A 587 -23.03 20.49 3.80
CA ASN A 587 -23.82 20.25 2.60
C ASN A 587 -23.86 18.75 2.29
N ARG A 588 -25.04 18.27 1.90
CA ARG A 588 -25.26 16.87 1.57
C ARG A 588 -24.49 16.47 0.32
N LEU A 589 -23.79 15.32 0.41
CA LEU A 589 -23.11 14.67 -0.70
C LEU A 589 -23.83 13.35 -1.05
N TYR A 590 -23.84 13.02 -2.33
CA TYR A 590 -24.47 11.82 -2.87
C TYR A 590 -23.42 11.02 -3.64
N PRO A 591 -22.89 9.92 -3.07
CA PRO A 591 -21.95 9.04 -3.73
C PRO A 591 -22.64 7.95 -4.53
N CYS A 592 -21.89 7.33 -5.46
CA CYS A 592 -22.16 5.99 -5.94
C CYS A 592 -21.71 4.95 -4.90
N MET A 593 -22.35 3.79 -4.90
CA MET A 593 -22.10 2.74 -3.92
C MET A 593 -21.86 1.40 -4.59
N THR A 594 -20.89 0.65 -4.08
CA THR A 594 -20.57 -0.70 -4.55
C THR A 594 -20.21 -1.59 -3.35
N PRO A 595 -20.74 -2.81 -3.24
CA PRO A 595 -20.26 -3.79 -2.26
C PRO A 595 -18.80 -4.13 -2.52
N GLY A 596 -18.01 -4.19 -1.45
CA GLY A 596 -16.63 -4.66 -1.49
C GLY A 596 -16.48 -6.04 -0.84
N PRO A 597 -15.27 -6.63 -0.85
CA PRO A 597 -14.99 -7.87 -0.13
C PRO A 597 -15.06 -7.66 1.39
N PHE A 598 -15.04 -8.75 2.16
CA PHE A 598 -14.95 -8.73 3.63
C PHE A 598 -16.05 -7.93 4.34
N ASN A 599 -17.27 -7.94 3.82
CA ASN A 599 -18.41 -7.20 4.40
C ASN A 599 -18.19 -5.69 4.49
N GLU A 600 -17.57 -5.12 3.47
CA GLU A 600 -17.37 -3.67 3.32
C GLU A 600 -18.28 -3.10 2.23
N VAL A 601 -18.58 -1.80 2.32
CA VAL A 601 -19.29 -1.05 1.28
C VAL A 601 -18.43 0.14 0.89
N ARG A 602 -18.25 0.34 -0.41
CA ARG A 602 -17.45 1.41 -1.00
C ARG A 602 -18.35 2.50 -1.52
N PHE A 603 -17.94 3.74 -1.29
CA PHE A 603 -18.62 4.96 -1.75
C PHE A 603 -17.63 5.83 -2.50
N CYS A 604 -17.99 6.21 -3.72
CA CYS A 604 -17.14 7.04 -4.60
C CYS A 604 -17.99 7.99 -5.44
N ASN A 605 -17.35 8.82 -6.26
CA ASN A 605 -18.03 9.77 -7.16
C ASN A 605 -19.01 10.68 -6.43
N PHE A 606 -18.54 11.34 -5.37
CA PHE A 606 -19.34 12.22 -4.52
C PHE A 606 -19.77 13.48 -5.26
N GLN A 607 -21.06 13.82 -5.20
CA GLN A 607 -21.67 14.98 -5.84
C GLN A 607 -22.67 15.68 -4.92
N TYR A 608 -22.94 16.96 -5.17
CA TYR A 608 -23.98 17.74 -4.46
C TYR A 608 -25.40 17.41 -4.91
N THR A 609 -25.56 16.82 -6.07
CA THR A 609 -26.86 16.38 -6.60
C THR A 609 -26.93 14.86 -6.59
N ASN A 610 -28.12 14.31 -6.31
CA ASN A 610 -28.30 12.86 -6.35
C ASN A 610 -28.08 12.36 -7.78
N PRO A 611 -27.05 11.51 -8.03
CA PRO A 611 -26.76 11.03 -9.37
C PRO A 611 -27.89 10.13 -9.88
N ASN A 612 -28.17 10.19 -11.18
CA ASN A 612 -29.04 9.20 -11.81
C ASN A 612 -28.39 7.81 -11.73
N GLU A 613 -29.18 6.74 -11.64
CA GLU A 613 -28.67 5.36 -11.57
C GLU A 613 -27.70 5.00 -12.70
N SER A 614 -27.89 5.59 -13.90
CA SER A 614 -26.97 5.40 -15.04
C SER A 614 -25.57 5.96 -14.82
N TYR A 615 -25.40 6.98 -13.96
CA TYR A 615 -24.10 7.56 -13.66
C TYR A 615 -23.26 6.63 -12.75
N CYS A 616 -23.90 5.95 -11.82
CA CYS A 616 -23.24 5.01 -10.91
C CYS A 616 -22.95 3.65 -11.56
N SER A 617 -23.55 3.36 -12.70
CA SER A 617 -23.41 2.10 -13.43
C SER A 617 -22.37 2.12 -14.56
N MET A 618 -21.63 3.24 -14.74
CA MET A 618 -20.56 3.29 -15.74
C MET A 618 -19.33 2.53 -15.22
N PRO A 619 -19.06 1.29 -15.68
CA PRO A 619 -17.73 0.76 -15.57
C PRO A 619 -16.82 1.60 -16.50
N TYR A 620 -15.64 1.99 -16.05
CA TYR A 620 -14.59 2.42 -16.96
C TYR A 620 -14.22 1.19 -17.80
N THR A 621 -14.91 1.01 -18.92
CA THR A 621 -14.61 -0.05 -19.87
C THR A 621 -13.44 0.39 -20.72
N LEU A 622 -12.29 -0.26 -20.51
CA LEU A 622 -11.42 -0.50 -21.65
C LEU A 622 -12.27 -1.19 -22.72
N GLY A 623 -12.30 -0.64 -23.93
CA GLY A 623 -13.11 -1.14 -25.04
C GLY A 623 -12.67 -2.53 -25.54
N VAL A 624 -12.83 -3.53 -24.71
CA VAL A 624 -12.78 -4.93 -25.09
C VAL A 624 -14.12 -5.53 -24.69
N GLU A 625 -14.93 -5.86 -25.68
CA GLU A 625 -16.09 -6.74 -25.46
C GLU A 625 -15.60 -8.05 -24.84
N GLN A 626 -15.63 -8.14 -23.53
CA GLN A 626 -15.45 -9.42 -22.86
C GLN A 626 -16.82 -9.96 -22.44
N ILE A 627 -17.18 -11.07 -23.01
CA ILE A 627 -18.22 -11.95 -22.51
C ILE A 627 -17.83 -12.36 -21.09
N SER A 628 -18.49 -11.79 -20.08
CA SER A 628 -18.24 -12.10 -18.65
C SER A 628 -18.62 -13.55 -18.35
N LYS A 629 -17.66 -14.45 -18.34
CA LYS A 629 -17.82 -15.72 -17.63
C LYS A 629 -17.45 -15.48 -16.16
N LYS A 630 -18.43 -15.31 -15.28
CA LYS A 630 -18.23 -15.28 -13.83
C LYS A 630 -17.50 -16.58 -13.44
N LYS A 631 -16.36 -16.44 -12.77
CA LYS A 631 -15.48 -17.56 -12.42
C LYS A 631 -16.17 -18.44 -11.37
N ILE A 632 -16.34 -19.72 -11.68
CA ILE A 632 -16.84 -20.73 -10.74
C ILE A 632 -15.83 -20.88 -9.61
N GLN A 633 -16.31 -20.88 -8.36
CA GLN A 633 -15.50 -21.06 -7.17
C GLN A 633 -15.99 -22.25 -6.32
N LEU A 634 -15.05 -22.92 -5.68
CA LEU A 634 -15.25 -24.09 -4.82
C LEU A 634 -14.49 -23.86 -3.51
N TYR A 635 -15.19 -23.69 -2.41
CA TYR A 635 -14.55 -23.49 -1.11
C TYR A 635 -15.39 -24.03 0.07
N PRO A 636 -14.73 -24.45 1.18
CA PRO A 636 -13.31 -24.66 1.29
C PRO A 636 -12.83 -25.81 0.39
N ASN A 637 -11.59 -25.73 -0.06
CA ASN A 637 -10.92 -26.81 -0.78
C ASN A 637 -9.45 -26.86 -0.32
N PRO A 638 -9.05 -27.82 0.53
CA PRO A 638 -9.77 -29.04 0.90
C PRO A 638 -11.04 -28.87 1.72
N ALA A 639 -12.00 -29.79 1.53
CA ALA A 639 -13.29 -29.83 2.22
C ALA A 639 -13.41 -31.07 3.12
N ARG A 640 -14.26 -31.00 4.17
CA ARG A 640 -14.57 -32.16 5.04
C ARG A 640 -16.02 -32.65 4.87
N ASP A 641 -16.96 -31.88 5.40
CA ASP A 641 -18.38 -32.29 5.40
C ASP A 641 -19.18 -31.65 4.26
N ASN A 642 -18.74 -30.49 3.79
CA ASN A 642 -19.41 -29.76 2.72
C ASN A 642 -18.44 -28.78 2.05
N PHE A 643 -18.77 -28.36 0.83
CA PHE A 643 -18.16 -27.23 0.15
C PHE A 643 -19.24 -26.32 -0.43
N THR A 644 -18.92 -25.07 -0.64
CA THR A 644 -19.76 -24.09 -1.33
C THR A 644 -19.33 -24.02 -2.80
N PHE A 645 -20.31 -24.11 -3.69
CA PHE A 645 -20.14 -23.90 -5.11
C PHE A 645 -20.75 -22.55 -5.49
N GLU A 646 -19.94 -21.66 -6.03
CA GLU A 646 -20.40 -20.36 -6.54
C GLU A 646 -20.38 -20.31 -8.06
N CYS A 647 -21.46 -19.78 -8.65
CA CYS A 647 -21.64 -19.67 -10.08
C CYS A 647 -22.38 -18.36 -10.45
N SER A 648 -22.58 -18.11 -11.74
CA SER A 648 -23.37 -16.96 -12.21
C SER A 648 -24.89 -17.24 -12.15
N MET A 649 -25.71 -16.19 -12.24
CA MET A 649 -27.17 -16.36 -12.38
C MET A 649 -27.55 -17.13 -13.64
N ASP A 650 -26.79 -17.01 -14.71
CA ASP A 650 -27.01 -17.72 -16.00
C ASP A 650 -26.72 -19.23 -15.89
N ASP A 651 -26.11 -19.65 -14.80
CA ASP A 651 -25.78 -21.05 -14.53
C ASP A 651 -26.81 -21.76 -13.66
N LEU A 652 -27.82 -21.05 -13.16
CA LEU A 652 -28.90 -21.65 -12.41
C LEU A 652 -29.68 -22.63 -13.26
N GLY A 653 -30.02 -23.77 -12.66
CA GLY A 653 -30.70 -24.85 -13.34
C GLY A 653 -29.79 -25.87 -14.03
N LYS A 654 -28.49 -25.60 -14.15
CA LYS A 654 -27.51 -26.57 -14.67
C LYS A 654 -27.05 -27.53 -13.58
N ASN A 655 -26.43 -28.64 -13.99
CA ASN A 655 -26.02 -29.69 -13.07
C ASN A 655 -24.52 -29.60 -12.78
N ILE A 656 -24.15 -29.65 -11.49
CA ILE A 656 -22.79 -29.94 -11.04
C ILE A 656 -22.64 -31.46 -10.87
N GLN A 657 -21.55 -32.02 -11.33
CA GLN A 657 -21.22 -33.44 -11.29
C GLN A 657 -19.88 -33.66 -10.59
N LEU A 658 -19.84 -34.57 -9.61
CA LEU A 658 -18.59 -35.02 -8.97
C LEU A 658 -18.25 -36.43 -9.42
N PHE A 659 -16.98 -36.62 -9.73
CA PHE A 659 -16.41 -37.92 -10.10
C PHE A 659 -15.28 -38.26 -9.12
N ASP A 660 -15.20 -39.51 -8.72
CA ASP A 660 -14.10 -40.01 -7.91
C ASP A 660 -12.77 -40.17 -8.72
N ALA A 661 -11.71 -40.64 -8.07
CA ALA A 661 -10.39 -40.80 -8.69
C ALA A 661 -10.35 -41.81 -9.83
N VAL A 662 -11.33 -42.73 -9.92
CA VAL A 662 -11.45 -43.71 -11.02
C VAL A 662 -12.47 -43.29 -12.09
N GLY A 663 -12.99 -42.06 -11.99
CA GLY A 663 -13.90 -41.48 -12.97
C GLY A 663 -15.38 -41.91 -12.81
N LYS A 664 -15.75 -42.48 -11.68
CA LYS A 664 -17.17 -42.85 -11.39
C LYS A 664 -17.90 -41.61 -10.92
N LEU A 665 -19.06 -41.34 -11.48
CA LEU A 665 -19.97 -40.28 -11.03
C LEU A 665 -20.52 -40.60 -9.64
N VAL A 666 -20.21 -39.75 -8.64
CA VAL A 666 -20.62 -39.94 -7.24
C VAL A 666 -21.69 -38.93 -6.79
N LEU A 667 -21.81 -37.79 -7.51
CA LEU A 667 -22.85 -36.80 -7.27
C LEU A 667 -23.26 -36.15 -8.59
N ASN A 668 -24.57 -35.96 -8.78
CA ASN A 668 -25.15 -35.15 -9.85
C ASN A 668 -26.28 -34.31 -9.23
N LYS A 669 -26.05 -32.99 -9.14
CA LYS A 669 -26.96 -32.06 -8.45
C LYS A 669 -27.28 -30.88 -9.33
N LYS A 670 -28.52 -30.49 -9.40
CA LYS A 670 -28.97 -29.25 -10.04
C LYS A 670 -28.66 -28.07 -9.13
N ILE A 671 -28.09 -27.01 -9.68
CA ILE A 671 -27.76 -25.75 -8.96
C ILE A 671 -29.02 -24.87 -8.98
N GLU A 672 -29.48 -24.51 -7.79
CA GLU A 672 -30.68 -23.68 -7.60
C GLU A 672 -30.38 -22.29 -7.08
N ARG A 673 -29.14 -22.07 -6.59
CA ARG A 673 -28.67 -20.78 -6.02
C ARG A 673 -27.28 -20.44 -6.54
N VAL A 674 -26.98 -19.16 -6.70
CA VAL A 674 -25.67 -18.68 -7.12
C VAL A 674 -24.53 -19.04 -6.15
N SER A 675 -24.87 -19.31 -4.89
CA SER A 675 -23.99 -19.87 -3.86
C SER A 675 -24.70 -21.08 -3.26
N GLU A 676 -24.26 -22.27 -3.60
CA GLU A 676 -24.90 -23.54 -3.23
C GLU A 676 -24.00 -24.39 -2.33
N LYS A 677 -24.46 -24.71 -1.13
CA LYS A 677 -23.72 -25.57 -0.20
C LYS A 677 -24.02 -27.04 -0.53
N ILE A 678 -22.97 -27.79 -0.81
CA ILE A 678 -23.03 -29.20 -1.22
C ILE A 678 -22.46 -30.07 -0.10
N ASN A 679 -23.28 -30.96 0.42
CA ASN A 679 -22.91 -31.93 1.46
C ASN A 679 -22.10 -33.06 0.83
N ILE A 680 -20.93 -33.38 1.40
CA ILE A 680 -20.00 -34.42 0.99
C ILE A 680 -19.59 -35.32 2.17
N SER A 681 -20.24 -35.22 3.31
CA SER A 681 -19.90 -35.99 4.53
C SER A 681 -19.92 -37.50 4.37
N SER A 682 -20.61 -38.01 3.34
CA SER A 682 -20.68 -39.42 3.01
C SER A 682 -19.57 -39.89 2.05
N PHE A 683 -18.71 -39.00 1.58
CA PHE A 683 -17.66 -39.35 0.63
C PHE A 683 -16.34 -39.69 1.33
N SER A 684 -15.61 -40.64 0.78
CA SER A 684 -14.32 -41.05 1.33
C SER A 684 -13.30 -39.94 1.08
N PRO A 685 -12.31 -39.74 1.99
CA PRO A 685 -11.19 -38.83 1.74
C PRO A 685 -10.49 -39.18 0.43
N GLY A 686 -10.15 -38.14 -0.34
CA GLY A 686 -9.50 -38.33 -1.63
C GLY A 686 -9.62 -37.14 -2.57
N ILE A 687 -9.18 -37.33 -3.80
CA ILE A 687 -9.27 -36.32 -4.87
C ILE A 687 -10.48 -36.63 -5.74
N TYR A 688 -11.31 -35.60 -5.95
CA TYR A 688 -12.48 -35.66 -6.79
C TYR A 688 -12.38 -34.63 -7.94
N SER A 689 -12.99 -34.96 -9.07
CA SER A 689 -13.16 -34.04 -10.19
C SER A 689 -14.57 -33.47 -10.19
N VAL A 690 -14.70 -32.17 -10.11
CA VAL A 690 -15.99 -31.46 -10.19
C VAL A 690 -16.14 -30.95 -11.61
N ARG A 691 -17.14 -31.46 -12.35
CA ARG A 691 -17.47 -30.99 -13.69
C ARG A 691 -18.69 -30.08 -13.66
N PHE A 692 -18.57 -28.94 -14.28
CA PHE A 692 -19.69 -28.02 -14.46
C PHE A 692 -19.53 -27.29 -15.80
N ASN A 693 -20.55 -27.35 -16.65
CA ASN A 693 -20.47 -26.97 -18.06
C ASN A 693 -19.31 -27.73 -18.75
N GLU A 694 -18.46 -27.02 -19.48
CA GLU A 694 -17.27 -27.58 -20.15
C GLU A 694 -16.01 -27.56 -19.28
N SER A 695 -16.11 -27.12 -18.04
CA SER A 695 -14.95 -26.95 -17.14
C SER A 695 -14.89 -28.05 -16.09
N THR A 696 -13.66 -28.42 -15.72
CA THR A 696 -13.39 -29.39 -14.67
C THR A 696 -12.50 -28.76 -13.58
N TYR A 697 -12.89 -28.97 -12.34
CA TYR A 697 -12.23 -28.41 -11.15
C TYR A 697 -11.80 -29.56 -10.24
N LYS A 698 -10.71 -29.35 -9.50
CA LYS A 698 -10.24 -30.31 -8.49
C LYS A 698 -10.86 -29.98 -7.14
N LEU A 699 -11.40 -31.00 -6.46
CA LEU A 699 -11.86 -30.94 -5.07
C LEU A 699 -11.09 -31.98 -4.25
N ILE A 700 -10.56 -31.57 -3.12
CA ILE A 700 -9.90 -32.46 -2.16
C ILE A 700 -10.83 -32.64 -0.97
N ILE A 701 -11.12 -33.87 -0.59
CA ILE A 701 -11.95 -34.23 0.58
C ILE A 701 -11.04 -34.88 1.63
N HIS A 702 -11.11 -34.38 2.89
CA HIS A 702 -10.37 -34.89 4.04
C HIS A 702 -11.23 -35.72 4.97
#